data_afaab7adb2dbecd7c57fae8b284c38e4
#
_entry.id   afaab7adb2dbecd7c57fae8b284c38e4
#
_cell.length_a   1.000
_cell.length_b   1.000
_cell.length_c   1.000
_cell.angle_alpha   90.00
_cell.angle_beta   90.00
_cell.angle_gamma   90.00
#
_symmetry.space_group_name_H-M   'P 1'
#
loop_
_entity.id
_entity.type
_entity.pdbx_description
1 polymer ?
#
loop_
_entity_poly.entity_id
_entity_poly.type
_entity_poly.pdbx_seq_one_letter_code
_entity_poly.pdbx_strand_id
1 'polypeptide(L)'
;MKNLTLLFSFLFTFGFSLLAQSSDSIFNDSLVQESAEEFVPAADILHNIFAKEKEGSADISWLIDYDAMPKLESAGYTIIIKYNTKIGAKRDKAGFKNSEWTKVHDIPLSSTHFKLKNLAGGEKYVYKVGIEKGEEQVFSGKMKFETERPWGLFRVLVLIGALGMFIYGMKVMSEGLQQAAGSRLRKMLSSITSNRVKGVLTGFGITSIVQSSSVTTVMTVSFVNAGLLTLMQSAGVMMGANIGTTITAWLINLFGFKVSMANYALVIIAIGAPFLFFGKSKLKAWAAAIIGFALLFMGLGELKGAVPGLDADSPLVQFFAEYNTGSFLSILMFVGLGTIVTVVIQSSSAAMALTMTLVAAGVIPFEVAAAMVLGENIGTTITAELASLIGNVHAKRSARIHSMFNLIGVFWAILLMPFLIDGIVWFMEYIGAGNPIPEYAADGSIIKKDSYNTGIAIFHTTFNLVNVLLLIGFVPQLVRLAERTVKSKGEEDEEFHLEFISAGMMSTPDLSISEAKKEMLKFGNIAQKMNGYVSSLLVEKDNKKIAKLIKKVKKYEEITDRIELEIADYLAKVSQGEMSNETSVRIRGMLSMIGDLERIGDIYYQISKTIESKHEKKVWFNPQFRDLLVEMVNTVDEAMVIMNENLAANYSTVKIDAALSKEKDINDLRDKIRKKHLTEIGSSEYDTVTATFYSNIFHSFEKVGDHIINVTEGLVGNMD
;
A
#
# COMPACT_ATOMS: atom_id res chain seq x y z
N MET A 1 -17.47 9.79 18.63
CA MET A 1 -18.01 8.44 18.53
C MET A 1 -19.39 8.35 17.90
N LYS A 2 -20.33 9.26 18.14
CA LYS A 2 -21.69 9.21 17.52
C LYS A 2 -21.72 9.34 15.97
N ASN A 3 -20.76 10.02 15.35
CA ASN A 3 -20.76 10.24 13.88
C ASN A 3 -20.10 9.10 13.07
N LEU A 4 -19.39 8.18 13.71
CA LEU A 4 -18.77 7.03 13.04
C LEU A 4 -19.74 5.85 12.97
N THR A 5 -20.62 5.73 13.96
CA THR A 5 -21.68 4.72 14.00
C THR A 5 -22.75 5.00 12.93
N LEU A 6 -22.99 6.27 12.60
CA LEU A 6 -23.92 6.66 11.53
C LEU A 6 -23.37 6.32 10.12
N LEU A 7 -22.06 6.40 9.90
CA LEU A 7 -21.46 6.05 8.61
C LEU A 7 -21.48 4.52 8.38
N PHE A 8 -21.24 3.73 9.41
CA PHE A 8 -21.32 2.26 9.33
C PHE A 8 -22.78 1.76 9.28
N SER A 9 -23.71 2.42 9.97
CA SER A 9 -25.15 2.09 9.89
C SER A 9 -25.73 2.42 8.52
N PHE A 10 -25.27 3.51 7.86
CA PHE A 10 -25.73 3.90 6.54
C PHE A 10 -25.24 2.92 5.44
N LEU A 11 -24.08 2.31 5.61
CA LEU A 11 -23.55 1.28 4.70
C LEU A 11 -24.24 -0.10 4.88
N PHE A 12 -24.79 -0.39 6.07
CA PHE A 12 -25.41 -1.69 6.35
C PHE A 12 -26.93 -1.72 6.09
N THR A 13 -27.63 -0.57 6.17
CA THR A 13 -29.09 -0.52 6.03
C THR A 13 -29.59 -0.33 4.60
N PHE A 14 -28.75 0.07 3.64
CA PHE A 14 -29.16 0.24 2.25
C PHE A 14 -29.08 -1.03 1.38
N GLY A 15 -28.56 -2.13 1.91
CA GLY A 15 -28.35 -3.39 1.20
C GLY A 15 -29.53 -4.36 1.19
N PHE A 16 -30.64 -4.09 1.90
CA PHE A 16 -31.66 -5.13 2.16
C PHE A 16 -33.07 -4.86 1.61
N SER A 17 -33.32 -3.85 0.79
CA SER A 17 -34.69 -3.48 0.38
C SER A 17 -34.93 -3.44 -1.14
N LEU A 18 -34.39 -4.36 -1.91
CA LEU A 18 -34.74 -4.47 -3.34
C LEU A 18 -34.77 -5.92 -3.82
N LEU A 19 -35.67 -6.69 -3.25
CA LEU A 19 -36.10 -7.99 -3.78
C LEU A 19 -37.55 -8.20 -3.36
N ALA A 20 -38.48 -7.87 -4.24
CA ALA A 20 -39.76 -8.49 -4.44
C ALA A 20 -40.68 -7.60 -5.31
N GLN A 21 -40.83 -7.95 -6.55
CA GLN A 21 -42.10 -7.79 -7.26
C GLN A 21 -42.05 -8.65 -8.52
N SER A 22 -42.66 -9.81 -8.42
CA SER A 22 -43.19 -10.59 -9.54
C SER A 22 -44.67 -10.29 -9.65
N SER A 23 -45.14 -9.99 -10.82
CA SER A 23 -46.57 -9.91 -11.07
C SER A 23 -46.98 -10.89 -12.16
N ASP A 24 -47.81 -11.83 -11.77
CA ASP A 24 -48.57 -12.71 -12.65
C ASP A 24 -49.55 -11.92 -13.51
N SER A 25 -49.71 -12.30 -14.75
CA SER A 25 -50.91 -11.92 -15.56
C SER A 25 -51.46 -13.09 -16.30
N ILE A 26 -52.73 -13.21 -16.11
CA ILE A 26 -53.74 -14.23 -16.40
C ILE A 26 -53.98 -14.38 -17.90
N PHE A 27 -54.08 -15.63 -18.35
CA PHE A 27 -54.59 -16.05 -19.66
C PHE A 27 -56.07 -15.73 -19.83
N ASN A 28 -56.44 -15.33 -21.05
CA ASN A 28 -57.80 -15.45 -21.50
C ASN A 28 -57.81 -16.00 -22.95
N ASP A 29 -58.45 -17.14 -23.07
CA ASP A 29 -58.63 -17.89 -24.31
C ASP A 29 -59.89 -17.38 -25.07
N SER A 30 -59.77 -17.09 -26.37
CA SER A 30 -60.92 -17.04 -27.29
C SER A 30 -60.50 -17.44 -28.68
N LEU A 31 -60.97 -18.59 -29.07
CA LEU A 31 -60.89 -19.17 -30.41
C LEU A 31 -61.75 -18.37 -31.40
N VAL A 32 -61.15 -17.89 -32.49
CA VAL A 32 -61.84 -17.47 -33.70
C VAL A 32 -61.17 -18.17 -34.87
N GLN A 33 -62.02 -18.95 -35.64
CA GLN A 33 -61.65 -19.53 -36.91
C GLN A 33 -61.70 -18.46 -38.01
N GLU A 34 -60.59 -18.28 -38.75
CA GLU A 34 -60.53 -17.39 -39.89
C GLU A 34 -59.98 -18.08 -41.13
N SER A 35 -60.53 -17.72 -42.27
CA SER A 35 -60.35 -18.26 -43.65
C SER A 35 -58.88 -18.07 -44.12
N ALA A 36 -58.38 -18.99 -44.94
CA ALA A 36 -57.07 -19.01 -45.54
C ALA A 36 -56.89 -17.85 -46.54
N GLU A 37 -56.48 -16.66 -46.01
CA GLU A 37 -55.78 -15.67 -46.82
C GLU A 37 -54.31 -16.05 -46.90
N GLU A 38 -53.69 -15.86 -48.07
CA GLU A 38 -52.27 -16.12 -48.33
C GLU A 38 -51.47 -15.23 -47.35
N PHE A 39 -50.86 -15.86 -46.36
CA PHE A 39 -50.16 -15.15 -45.30
C PHE A 39 -48.90 -14.45 -45.84
N VAL A 40 -48.92 -13.13 -45.95
CA VAL A 40 -47.78 -12.31 -46.32
C VAL A 40 -47.18 -11.78 -45.02
N PRO A 41 -45.94 -12.20 -44.65
CA PRO A 41 -45.30 -11.77 -43.42
C PRO A 41 -44.96 -10.29 -43.45
N ALA A 42 -45.31 -9.57 -42.39
CA ALA A 42 -44.92 -8.19 -42.20
C ALA A 42 -43.53 -8.06 -41.49
N ALA A 43 -42.83 -6.96 -41.67
CA ALA A 43 -41.47 -6.75 -41.15
C ALA A 43 -41.41 -6.64 -39.63
N ASP A 44 -42.52 -6.41 -38.95
CA ASP A 44 -42.68 -6.26 -37.49
C ASP A 44 -42.88 -7.59 -36.74
N ILE A 45 -43.07 -8.70 -37.47
CA ILE A 45 -43.10 -10.05 -36.87
C ILE A 45 -41.82 -10.43 -36.15
N LEU A 46 -40.69 -9.81 -36.53
CA LEU A 46 -39.38 -9.94 -35.86
C LEU A 46 -39.15 -8.77 -34.93
N HIS A 47 -39.07 -9.03 -33.62
CA HIS A 47 -38.85 -8.03 -32.59
C HIS A 47 -37.70 -8.41 -31.65
N ASN A 48 -37.33 -7.48 -30.75
CA ASN A 48 -36.20 -7.64 -29.81
C ASN A 48 -34.91 -8.09 -30.51
N ILE A 49 -34.61 -7.52 -31.68
CA ILE A 49 -33.40 -7.85 -32.43
C ILE A 49 -32.21 -7.07 -31.87
N PHE A 50 -31.22 -7.78 -31.41
CA PHE A 50 -29.97 -7.17 -30.93
C PHE A 50 -28.76 -8.03 -31.30
N ALA A 51 -27.58 -7.40 -31.31
CA ALA A 51 -26.31 -8.08 -31.53
C ALA A 51 -25.51 -8.04 -30.24
N LYS A 52 -24.87 -9.17 -29.86
CA LYS A 52 -23.87 -9.26 -28.82
C LYS A 52 -22.51 -9.45 -29.50
N GLU A 53 -21.71 -8.39 -29.42
CA GLU A 53 -20.43 -8.32 -30.12
C GLU A 53 -19.36 -9.12 -29.39
N LYS A 54 -18.42 -9.70 -30.19
CA LYS A 54 -17.20 -10.33 -29.76
C LYS A 54 -16.07 -10.03 -30.75
N GLU A 55 -14.83 -10.38 -30.41
CA GLU A 55 -13.72 -10.32 -31.35
C GLU A 55 -13.98 -11.28 -32.53
N GLY A 56 -14.01 -10.76 -33.77
CA GLY A 56 -14.20 -11.56 -34.99
C GLY A 56 -15.56 -12.22 -35.14
N SER A 57 -16.52 -11.96 -34.26
CA SER A 57 -17.87 -12.56 -34.34
C SER A 57 -18.92 -11.65 -33.70
N ALA A 58 -20.20 -11.91 -34.05
CA ALA A 58 -21.35 -11.30 -33.42
C ALA A 58 -22.48 -12.30 -33.28
N ASP A 59 -23.12 -12.38 -32.13
CA ASP A 59 -24.29 -13.23 -31.90
C ASP A 59 -25.55 -12.37 -32.07
N ILE A 60 -26.27 -12.62 -33.14
CA ILE A 60 -27.50 -11.91 -33.49
C ILE A 60 -28.67 -12.66 -32.88
N SER A 61 -29.46 -12.03 -32.04
CA SER A 61 -30.64 -12.61 -31.39
C SER A 61 -31.90 -11.89 -31.85
N TRP A 62 -32.99 -12.62 -31.89
CA TRP A 62 -34.33 -12.12 -32.27
C TRP A 62 -35.43 -12.93 -31.58
N LEU A 63 -36.61 -12.36 -31.54
CA LEU A 63 -37.85 -13.08 -31.21
C LEU A 63 -38.82 -12.99 -32.38
N ILE A 64 -39.54 -14.06 -32.61
CA ILE A 64 -40.65 -14.13 -33.59
C ILE A 64 -41.96 -14.06 -32.82
N ASP A 65 -42.92 -13.34 -33.35
CA ASP A 65 -44.25 -13.25 -32.77
C ASP A 65 -44.88 -14.65 -32.66
N TYR A 66 -45.33 -15.01 -31.45
CA TYR A 66 -45.82 -16.35 -31.13
C TYR A 66 -46.98 -16.78 -32.05
N ASP A 67 -47.87 -15.86 -32.37
CA ASP A 67 -49.05 -16.13 -33.22
C ASP A 67 -48.69 -16.25 -34.70
N ALA A 68 -47.53 -15.75 -35.12
CA ALA A 68 -47.03 -15.84 -36.48
C ALA A 68 -46.27 -17.15 -36.77
N MET A 69 -45.68 -17.76 -35.74
CA MET A 69 -44.79 -18.92 -35.86
C MET A 69 -45.42 -20.11 -36.60
N PRO A 70 -46.64 -20.60 -36.23
CA PRO A 70 -47.27 -21.73 -36.93
C PRO A 70 -47.61 -21.43 -38.41
N LYS A 71 -47.92 -20.18 -38.69
CA LYS A 71 -48.25 -19.74 -40.06
C LYS A 71 -46.98 -19.68 -40.92
N LEU A 72 -45.87 -19.23 -40.38
CA LEU A 72 -44.58 -19.20 -41.06
C LEU A 72 -44.04 -20.61 -41.33
N GLU A 73 -44.15 -21.53 -40.34
CA GLU A 73 -43.75 -22.94 -40.51
C GLU A 73 -44.55 -23.65 -41.55
N SER A 74 -45.88 -23.52 -41.52
CA SER A 74 -46.76 -24.16 -42.51
C SER A 74 -46.57 -23.61 -43.93
N ALA A 75 -46.17 -22.36 -44.08
CA ALA A 75 -45.89 -21.72 -45.35
C ALA A 75 -44.47 -22.00 -45.88
N GLY A 76 -43.58 -22.62 -45.08
CA GLY A 76 -42.18 -22.97 -45.45
C GLY A 76 -41.22 -21.80 -45.48
N TYR A 77 -41.39 -20.80 -44.59
CA TYR A 77 -40.44 -19.71 -44.43
C TYR A 77 -39.25 -20.15 -43.55
N THR A 78 -38.09 -19.52 -43.78
CA THR A 78 -36.88 -19.61 -42.95
C THR A 78 -36.37 -18.23 -42.57
N ILE A 79 -35.39 -18.15 -41.65
CA ILE A 79 -34.78 -16.89 -41.28
C ILE A 79 -33.57 -16.62 -42.16
N ILE A 80 -33.41 -15.36 -42.56
CA ILE A 80 -32.24 -14.85 -43.27
C ILE A 80 -31.59 -13.69 -42.53
N ILE A 81 -30.25 -13.70 -42.43
CA ILE A 81 -29.47 -12.57 -41.93
C ILE A 81 -28.67 -11.96 -43.08
N LYS A 82 -28.77 -10.65 -43.23
CA LYS A 82 -28.03 -9.89 -44.24
C LYS A 82 -27.17 -8.86 -43.52
N TYR A 83 -25.85 -8.89 -43.76
CA TYR A 83 -24.93 -7.97 -43.11
C TYR A 83 -23.85 -7.45 -44.05
N ASN A 84 -23.27 -6.29 -43.73
CA ASN A 84 -22.17 -5.68 -44.45
C ASN A 84 -21.42 -4.70 -43.51
N THR A 85 -20.18 -4.34 -43.86
CA THR A 85 -19.50 -3.24 -43.16
C THR A 85 -20.30 -1.93 -43.38
N LYS A 86 -20.21 -1.00 -42.44
CA LYS A 86 -20.89 0.31 -42.56
C LYS A 86 -20.46 1.08 -43.80
N ILE A 87 -19.19 0.93 -44.23
CA ILE A 87 -18.65 1.52 -45.46
C ILE A 87 -19.19 0.76 -46.67
N GLY A 88 -19.19 -0.59 -46.67
CA GLY A 88 -19.71 -1.42 -47.71
C GLY A 88 -21.18 -1.13 -47.97
N ALA A 89 -22.02 -1.06 -46.91
CA ALA A 89 -23.44 -0.76 -47.01
C ALA A 89 -23.74 0.66 -47.60
N LYS A 90 -22.82 1.64 -47.39
CA LYS A 90 -22.92 2.95 -48.05
C LYS A 90 -22.51 2.89 -49.52
N ARG A 91 -21.49 2.11 -49.86
CA ARG A 91 -21.02 1.91 -51.25
C ARG A 91 -22.06 1.16 -52.08
N ASP A 92 -22.71 0.12 -51.52
CA ASP A 92 -23.81 -0.59 -52.15
C ASP A 92 -24.94 0.37 -52.52
N LYS A 93 -25.39 1.22 -51.60
CA LYS A 93 -26.37 2.25 -51.85
C LYS A 93 -25.97 3.24 -52.96
N ALA A 94 -24.69 3.42 -53.19
CA ALA A 94 -24.12 4.28 -54.24
C ALA A 94 -23.83 3.55 -55.57
N GLY A 95 -24.19 2.23 -55.66
CA GLY A 95 -24.05 1.42 -56.90
C GLY A 95 -22.64 0.94 -57.23
N PHE A 96 -21.73 0.89 -56.25
CA PHE A 96 -20.38 0.36 -56.47
C PHE A 96 -20.37 -1.17 -56.54
N LYS A 97 -19.83 -1.74 -57.63
CA LYS A 97 -19.55 -3.18 -57.73
C LYS A 97 -18.61 -3.64 -56.63
N ASN A 98 -18.88 -4.82 -56.06
CA ASN A 98 -18.17 -5.45 -54.91
C ASN A 98 -18.48 -4.88 -53.52
N SER A 99 -19.65 -4.28 -53.33
CA SER A 99 -20.17 -3.88 -52.01
C SER A 99 -21.44 -4.66 -51.63
N GLU A 100 -21.56 -5.89 -52.15
CA GLU A 100 -22.70 -6.73 -51.90
C GLU A 100 -22.85 -7.15 -50.44
N TRP A 101 -24.09 -7.28 -49.98
CA TRP A 101 -24.39 -7.76 -48.66
C TRP A 101 -24.12 -9.26 -48.55
N THR A 102 -23.39 -9.67 -47.53
CA THR A 102 -23.26 -11.08 -47.17
C THR A 102 -24.61 -11.55 -46.63
N LYS A 103 -25.07 -12.71 -47.07
CA LYS A 103 -26.35 -13.31 -46.67
C LYS A 103 -26.09 -14.65 -46.02
N VAL A 104 -26.82 -14.94 -44.96
CA VAL A 104 -26.91 -16.26 -44.33
C VAL A 104 -28.34 -16.72 -44.49
N HIS A 105 -28.55 -17.78 -45.27
CA HIS A 105 -29.83 -18.34 -45.64
C HIS A 105 -30.19 -19.55 -44.77
N ASP A 106 -31.44 -19.97 -44.85
CA ASP A 106 -31.98 -21.25 -44.36
C ASP A 106 -31.78 -21.45 -42.83
N ILE A 107 -31.81 -20.39 -42.04
CA ILE A 107 -31.80 -20.51 -40.57
C ILE A 107 -33.19 -20.98 -40.11
N PRO A 108 -33.29 -22.07 -39.31
CA PRO A 108 -34.56 -22.57 -38.84
C PRO A 108 -35.36 -21.53 -38.04
N LEU A 109 -36.67 -21.47 -38.20
CA LEU A 109 -37.56 -20.58 -37.43
C LEU A 109 -37.49 -20.84 -35.92
N SER A 110 -37.20 -22.07 -35.52
CA SER A 110 -37.00 -22.43 -34.11
C SER A 110 -35.73 -21.79 -33.48
N SER A 111 -34.84 -21.22 -34.29
CA SER A 111 -33.63 -20.54 -33.80
C SER A 111 -33.97 -19.15 -33.32
N THR A 112 -33.53 -18.81 -32.09
CA THR A 112 -33.70 -17.48 -31.51
C THR A 112 -32.41 -16.63 -31.61
N HIS A 113 -31.30 -17.21 -32.11
CA HIS A 113 -30.04 -16.54 -32.33
C HIS A 113 -29.22 -17.21 -33.43
N PHE A 114 -28.24 -16.47 -33.97
CA PHE A 114 -27.26 -16.98 -34.92
C PHE A 114 -25.90 -16.26 -34.74
N LYS A 115 -24.81 -17.02 -34.65
CA LYS A 115 -23.47 -16.49 -34.51
C LYS A 115 -22.80 -16.24 -35.86
N LEU A 116 -22.66 -14.98 -36.24
CA LEU A 116 -21.82 -14.56 -37.36
C LEU A 116 -20.33 -14.74 -36.97
N LYS A 117 -19.57 -15.44 -37.81
CA LYS A 117 -18.15 -15.73 -37.64
C LYS A 117 -17.31 -15.05 -38.72
N ASN A 118 -15.98 -14.98 -38.49
CA ASN A 118 -14.99 -14.44 -39.44
C ASN A 118 -15.24 -12.96 -39.82
N LEU A 119 -15.71 -12.17 -38.85
CA LEU A 119 -15.84 -10.73 -38.99
C LEU A 119 -14.50 -10.03 -38.73
N ALA A 120 -14.25 -8.94 -39.45
CA ALA A 120 -13.06 -8.11 -39.12
C ALA A 120 -13.23 -7.43 -37.77
N GLY A 121 -12.23 -7.53 -36.91
CA GLY A 121 -12.24 -6.94 -35.59
C GLY A 121 -12.14 -5.41 -35.62
N GLY A 122 -12.91 -4.73 -34.77
CA GLY A 122 -12.97 -3.27 -34.70
C GLY A 122 -13.73 -2.59 -35.85
N GLU A 123 -14.45 -3.35 -36.63
CA GLU A 123 -15.23 -2.82 -37.74
C GLU A 123 -16.72 -2.63 -37.39
N LYS A 124 -17.31 -1.58 -37.97
CA LYS A 124 -18.73 -1.25 -37.83
C LYS A 124 -19.55 -1.96 -38.91
N TYR A 125 -20.40 -2.85 -38.47
CA TYR A 125 -21.33 -3.59 -39.34
C TYR A 125 -22.72 -3.02 -39.27
N VAL A 126 -23.42 -3.19 -40.39
CA VAL A 126 -24.88 -2.96 -40.50
C VAL A 126 -25.50 -4.31 -40.84
N TYR A 127 -26.56 -4.68 -40.16
CA TYR A 127 -27.26 -5.94 -40.41
C TYR A 127 -28.77 -5.76 -40.41
N LYS A 128 -29.45 -6.77 -40.94
CA LYS A 128 -30.89 -6.94 -40.93
C LYS A 128 -31.20 -8.41 -40.70
N VAL A 129 -32.20 -8.70 -39.93
CA VAL A 129 -32.81 -10.04 -39.82
C VAL A 129 -34.11 -10.02 -40.63
N GLY A 130 -34.37 -11.09 -41.34
CA GLY A 130 -35.57 -11.22 -42.15
C GLY A 130 -36.05 -12.64 -42.18
N ILE A 131 -37.19 -12.83 -42.83
CA ILE A 131 -37.78 -14.12 -43.18
C ILE A 131 -37.76 -14.25 -44.68
N GLU A 132 -37.50 -15.47 -45.19
CA GLU A 132 -37.44 -15.74 -46.62
C GLU A 132 -38.17 -17.03 -47.00
N LYS A 133 -38.72 -17.02 -48.21
CA LYS A 133 -39.32 -18.18 -48.91
C LYS A 133 -39.02 -18.05 -50.39
N GLY A 134 -38.01 -18.80 -50.86
CA GLY A 134 -37.54 -18.65 -52.24
C GLY A 134 -36.97 -17.25 -52.52
N GLU A 135 -37.56 -16.53 -53.48
CA GLU A 135 -37.18 -15.17 -53.84
C GLU A 135 -37.80 -14.08 -52.96
N GLU A 136 -38.85 -14.42 -52.21
CA GLU A 136 -39.57 -13.51 -51.36
C GLU A 136 -38.76 -13.30 -50.04
N GLN A 137 -38.38 -12.06 -49.74
CA GLN A 137 -37.61 -11.70 -48.57
C GLN A 137 -38.19 -10.45 -47.90
N VAL A 138 -38.51 -10.56 -46.60
CA VAL A 138 -38.99 -9.45 -45.78
C VAL A 138 -38.00 -9.21 -44.66
N PHE A 139 -37.48 -7.99 -44.56
CA PHE A 139 -36.43 -7.64 -43.59
C PHE A 139 -36.88 -6.65 -42.53
N SER A 140 -36.36 -6.82 -41.32
CA SER A 140 -36.41 -5.83 -40.26
C SER A 140 -35.71 -4.51 -40.64
N GLY A 141 -35.86 -3.51 -39.81
CA GLY A 141 -35.07 -2.26 -39.88
C GLY A 141 -33.54 -2.50 -39.87
N LYS A 142 -32.81 -1.52 -40.36
CA LYS A 142 -31.33 -1.57 -40.32
C LYS A 142 -30.81 -1.38 -38.89
N MET A 143 -30.04 -2.31 -38.40
CA MET A 143 -29.35 -2.26 -37.10
C MET A 143 -27.83 -2.20 -37.29
N LYS A 144 -27.12 -1.90 -36.23
CA LYS A 144 -25.67 -1.72 -36.27
C LYS A 144 -25.04 -2.40 -35.08
N PHE A 145 -23.84 -2.96 -35.28
CA PHE A 145 -22.94 -3.37 -34.23
C PHE A 145 -21.49 -3.03 -34.60
N GLU A 146 -20.58 -3.05 -33.62
CA GLU A 146 -19.17 -2.88 -33.86
C GLU A 146 -18.43 -4.05 -33.20
N THR A 147 -17.69 -4.84 -33.98
CA THR A 147 -16.90 -5.94 -33.44
C THR A 147 -15.81 -5.43 -32.53
N GLU A 148 -15.51 -6.19 -31.50
CA GLU A 148 -14.40 -5.85 -30.61
C GLU A 148 -13.08 -5.82 -31.39
N ARG A 149 -12.20 -4.89 -31.03
CA ARG A 149 -10.88 -4.78 -31.65
C ARG A 149 -10.00 -5.96 -31.22
N PRO A 150 -9.18 -6.53 -32.13
CA PRO A 150 -8.30 -7.64 -31.78
C PRO A 150 -7.30 -7.26 -30.69
N TRP A 151 -6.87 -8.26 -29.93
CA TRP A 151 -5.80 -8.12 -28.94
C TRP A 151 -4.50 -7.70 -29.64
N GLY A 152 -4.12 -6.45 -29.44
CA GLY A 152 -2.87 -5.88 -29.93
C GLY A 152 -2.22 -4.99 -28.87
N LEU A 153 -1.05 -4.47 -29.20
CA LEU A 153 -0.29 -3.59 -28.32
C LEU A 153 -1.14 -2.46 -27.71
N PHE A 154 -2.09 -1.91 -28.47
CA PHE A 154 -2.98 -0.85 -28.00
C PHE A 154 -3.84 -1.30 -26.81
N ARG A 155 -4.45 -2.50 -26.83
CA ARG A 155 -5.25 -3.00 -25.71
C ARG A 155 -4.39 -3.30 -24.47
N VAL A 156 -3.18 -3.84 -24.68
CA VAL A 156 -2.22 -4.02 -23.58
C VAL A 156 -1.88 -2.67 -22.92
N LEU A 157 -1.65 -1.63 -23.72
CA LEU A 157 -1.41 -0.28 -23.18
C LEU A 157 -2.63 0.29 -22.45
N VAL A 158 -3.85 0.05 -22.94
CA VAL A 158 -5.09 0.43 -22.24
C VAL A 158 -5.23 -0.32 -20.91
N LEU A 159 -4.93 -1.62 -20.89
CA LEU A 159 -4.93 -2.43 -19.66
C LEU A 159 -3.95 -1.88 -18.62
N ILE A 160 -2.71 -1.58 -19.06
CA ILE A 160 -1.68 -0.99 -18.18
C ILE A 160 -2.13 0.40 -17.70
N GLY A 161 -2.71 1.22 -18.57
CA GLY A 161 -3.23 2.54 -18.23
C GLY A 161 -4.39 2.48 -17.24
N ALA A 162 -5.32 1.56 -17.43
CA ALA A 162 -6.45 1.32 -16.52
C ALA A 162 -5.97 0.84 -15.14
N LEU A 163 -5.02 -0.09 -15.12
CA LEU A 163 -4.38 -0.53 -13.87
C LEU A 163 -3.62 0.62 -13.19
N GLY A 164 -2.90 1.43 -13.97
CA GLY A 164 -2.22 2.63 -13.47
C GLY A 164 -3.19 3.64 -12.85
N MET A 165 -4.35 3.89 -13.49
CA MET A 165 -5.41 4.77 -12.96
C MET A 165 -6.03 4.18 -11.68
N PHE A 166 -6.26 2.87 -11.63
CA PHE A 166 -6.75 2.18 -10.42
C PHE A 166 -5.76 2.36 -9.25
N ILE A 167 -4.45 2.09 -9.48
CA ILE A 167 -3.41 2.23 -8.46
C ILE A 167 -3.27 3.69 -8.01
N TYR A 168 -3.29 4.63 -8.94
CA TYR A 168 -3.22 6.05 -8.62
C TYR A 168 -4.42 6.52 -7.81
N GLY A 169 -5.64 6.11 -8.20
CA GLY A 169 -6.86 6.39 -7.45
C GLY A 169 -6.79 5.84 -6.03
N MET A 170 -6.31 4.60 -5.87
CA MET A 170 -6.10 3.99 -4.56
C MET A 170 -5.07 4.75 -3.72
N LYS A 171 -3.96 5.20 -4.33
CA LYS A 171 -2.94 6.01 -3.66
C LYS A 171 -3.53 7.33 -3.16
N VAL A 172 -4.21 8.09 -4.01
CA VAL A 172 -4.83 9.37 -3.65
C VAL A 172 -5.88 9.19 -2.55
N MET A 173 -6.71 8.15 -2.65
CA MET A 173 -7.70 7.80 -1.61
C MET A 173 -7.01 7.49 -0.27
N SER A 174 -5.99 6.65 -0.29
CA SER A 174 -5.23 6.24 0.90
C SER A 174 -4.55 7.44 1.58
N GLU A 175 -3.85 8.28 0.82
CA GLU A 175 -3.19 9.49 1.33
C GLU A 175 -4.20 10.49 1.91
N GLY A 176 -5.33 10.70 1.22
CA GLY A 176 -6.41 11.55 1.72
C GLY A 176 -7.00 11.02 3.03
N LEU A 177 -7.24 9.72 3.14
CA LEU A 177 -7.72 9.09 4.38
C LEU A 177 -6.69 9.19 5.51
N GLN A 178 -5.40 8.98 5.21
CA GLN A 178 -4.32 9.13 6.19
C GLN A 178 -4.24 10.56 6.73
N GLN A 179 -4.27 11.57 5.85
CA GLN A 179 -4.26 12.98 6.24
C GLN A 179 -5.50 13.36 7.05
N ALA A 180 -6.68 12.88 6.64
CA ALA A 180 -7.94 13.14 7.36
C ALA A 180 -7.96 12.47 8.75
N ALA A 181 -7.40 11.27 8.89
CA ALA A 181 -7.30 10.51 10.14
C ALA A 181 -6.21 11.06 11.09
N GLY A 182 -5.11 11.58 10.56
CA GLY A 182 -4.05 12.32 11.27
C GLY A 182 -3.65 11.70 12.62
N SER A 183 -3.78 12.49 13.71
CA SER A 183 -3.41 12.10 15.07
C SER A 183 -4.16 10.89 15.64
N ARG A 184 -5.31 10.50 15.05
CA ARG A 184 -6.05 9.31 15.50
C ARG A 184 -5.34 8.01 15.15
N LEU A 185 -4.71 7.92 13.97
CA LEU A 185 -3.89 6.76 13.59
C LEU A 185 -2.72 6.59 14.55
N ARG A 186 -2.06 7.71 14.94
CA ARG A 186 -0.99 7.68 15.94
C ARG A 186 -1.48 7.15 17.30
N LYS A 187 -2.64 7.64 17.78
CA LYS A 187 -3.23 7.17 19.03
C LYS A 187 -3.62 5.69 18.98
N MET A 188 -4.09 5.20 17.83
CA MET A 188 -4.36 3.77 17.65
C MET A 188 -3.09 2.94 17.78
N LEU A 189 -1.98 3.35 17.14
CA LEU A 189 -0.70 2.67 17.22
C LEU A 189 -0.07 2.76 18.62
N SER A 190 -0.10 3.93 19.26
CA SER A 190 0.43 4.09 20.63
C SER A 190 -0.40 3.38 21.71
N SER A 191 -1.66 3.03 21.43
CA SER A 191 -2.52 2.27 22.34
C SER A 191 -2.26 0.75 22.33
N ILE A 192 -1.32 0.29 21.51
CA ILE A 192 -0.93 -1.12 21.46
C ILE A 192 -0.08 -1.45 22.70
N THR A 193 -0.76 -1.63 23.82
CA THR A 193 -0.10 -2.09 25.04
C THR A 193 -0.07 -3.61 25.06
N SER A 194 1.11 -4.21 25.15
CA SER A 194 1.46 -5.56 25.61
C SER A 194 0.68 -6.79 25.07
N ASN A 195 -0.42 -6.66 24.33
CA ASN A 195 -1.24 -7.78 23.89
C ASN A 195 -1.33 -7.90 22.37
N ARG A 196 -0.86 -9.06 21.83
CA ARG A 196 -0.92 -9.41 20.40
C ARG A 196 -2.32 -9.32 19.80
N VAL A 197 -3.38 -9.63 20.57
CA VAL A 197 -4.78 -9.53 20.11
C VAL A 197 -5.17 -8.07 19.82
N LYS A 198 -4.78 -7.15 20.72
CA LYS A 198 -4.97 -5.71 20.47
C LYS A 198 -4.17 -5.24 19.25
N GLY A 199 -2.98 -5.80 19.04
CA GLY A 199 -2.18 -5.59 17.81
C GLY A 199 -2.97 -5.97 16.55
N VAL A 200 -3.59 -7.15 16.53
CA VAL A 200 -4.43 -7.61 15.39
C VAL A 200 -5.59 -6.64 15.14
N LEU A 201 -6.33 -6.25 16.18
CA LEU A 201 -7.43 -5.29 16.02
C LEU A 201 -6.96 -3.92 15.52
N THR A 202 -5.80 -3.47 16.00
CA THR A 202 -5.21 -2.20 15.56
C THR A 202 -4.75 -2.29 14.10
N GLY A 203 -4.03 -3.35 13.71
CA GLY A 203 -3.60 -3.58 12.33
C GLY A 203 -4.78 -3.69 11.37
N PHE A 204 -5.82 -4.43 11.76
CA PHE A 204 -7.08 -4.50 11.03
C PHE A 204 -7.71 -3.10 10.85
N GLY A 205 -7.89 -2.35 11.93
CA GLY A 205 -8.53 -1.03 11.90
C GLY A 205 -7.74 -0.02 11.05
N ILE A 206 -6.41 0.02 11.20
CA ILE A 206 -5.54 0.93 10.43
C ILE A 206 -5.62 0.57 8.95
N THR A 207 -5.42 -0.69 8.58
CA THR A 207 -5.41 -1.12 7.16
C THR A 207 -6.78 -0.93 6.53
N SER A 208 -7.88 -1.20 7.24
CA SER A 208 -9.24 -0.97 6.75
C SER A 208 -9.51 0.52 6.47
N ILE A 209 -8.97 1.44 7.29
CA ILE A 209 -9.12 2.89 7.09
C ILE A 209 -8.18 3.38 5.98
N VAL A 210 -6.90 2.99 6.05
CA VAL A 210 -5.86 3.46 5.11
C VAL A 210 -5.97 2.78 3.75
N GLN A 211 -6.60 1.60 3.68
CA GLN A 211 -6.73 0.78 2.47
C GLN A 211 -5.37 0.38 1.85
N SER A 212 -4.33 0.29 2.69
CA SER A 212 -2.98 -0.13 2.29
C SER A 212 -2.30 -0.93 3.40
N SER A 213 -2.17 -2.23 3.19
CA SER A 213 -1.40 -3.10 4.09
C SER A 213 0.10 -2.82 4.02
N SER A 214 0.61 -2.45 2.84
CA SER A 214 2.02 -2.08 2.67
C SER A 214 2.40 -0.89 3.55
N VAL A 215 1.57 0.17 3.59
CA VAL A 215 1.79 1.31 4.50
C VAL A 215 1.77 0.86 5.95
N THR A 216 0.77 0.07 6.36
CA THR A 216 0.65 -0.42 7.73
C THR A 216 1.85 -1.28 8.14
N THR A 217 2.33 -2.16 7.26
CA THR A 217 3.47 -3.05 7.56
C THR A 217 4.79 -2.30 7.58
N VAL A 218 5.03 -1.36 6.65
CA VAL A 218 6.22 -0.49 6.66
C VAL A 218 6.26 0.38 7.91
N MET A 219 5.12 1.00 8.29
CA MET A 219 5.00 1.72 9.57
C MET A 219 5.33 0.82 10.77
N THR A 220 4.84 -0.41 10.77
CA THR A 220 5.09 -1.37 11.85
C THR A 220 6.57 -1.73 11.93
N VAL A 221 7.23 -2.00 10.79
CA VAL A 221 8.67 -2.23 10.72
C VAL A 221 9.45 -1.03 11.26
N SER A 222 9.08 0.19 10.87
CA SER A 222 9.70 1.42 11.35
C SER A 222 9.51 1.61 12.85
N PHE A 223 8.36 1.29 13.41
CA PHE A 223 8.13 1.38 14.85
C PHE A 223 8.91 0.32 15.65
N VAL A 224 9.12 -0.86 15.08
CA VAL A 224 10.02 -1.86 15.67
C VAL A 224 11.47 -1.38 15.59
N ASN A 225 11.87 -0.81 14.46
CA ASN A 225 13.17 -0.18 14.27
C ASN A 225 13.44 0.90 15.33
N ALA A 226 12.40 1.69 15.62
CA ALA A 226 12.38 2.76 16.62
C ALA A 226 12.26 2.27 18.08
N GLY A 227 12.19 0.97 18.33
CA GLY A 227 11.96 0.44 19.68
C GLY A 227 10.59 0.76 20.29
N LEU A 228 9.64 1.28 19.46
CA LEU A 228 8.29 1.63 19.91
C LEU A 228 7.35 0.43 19.98
N LEU A 229 7.63 -0.58 19.20
CA LEU A 229 6.92 -1.85 19.17
C LEU A 229 7.90 -3.00 19.39
N THR A 230 7.50 -3.95 20.21
CA THR A 230 8.22 -5.22 20.31
C THR A 230 7.90 -6.10 19.08
N LEU A 231 8.75 -7.11 18.80
CA LEU A 231 8.49 -8.10 17.74
C LEU A 231 7.14 -8.81 17.91
N MET A 232 6.74 -9.08 19.16
CA MET A 232 5.44 -9.72 19.47
C MET A 232 4.25 -8.83 19.11
N GLN A 233 4.35 -7.52 19.38
CA GLN A 233 3.31 -6.54 19.04
C GLN A 233 3.23 -6.33 17.54
N SER A 234 4.39 -6.21 16.87
CA SER A 234 4.46 -6.02 15.42
C SER A 234 3.84 -7.21 14.66
N ALA A 235 4.10 -8.44 15.12
CA ALA A 235 3.48 -9.63 14.56
C ALA A 235 1.94 -9.53 14.60
N GLY A 236 1.36 -9.10 15.73
CA GLY A 236 -0.09 -8.88 15.84
C GLY A 236 -0.60 -7.84 14.86
N VAL A 237 0.08 -6.69 14.73
CA VAL A 237 -0.32 -5.63 13.78
C VAL A 237 -0.27 -6.11 12.34
N MET A 238 0.78 -6.83 11.94
CA MET A 238 0.93 -7.38 10.59
C MET A 238 -0.13 -8.44 10.27
N MET A 239 -0.46 -9.31 11.23
CA MET A 239 -1.57 -10.25 11.12
C MET A 239 -2.90 -9.53 10.92
N GLY A 240 -3.14 -8.46 11.69
CA GLY A 240 -4.33 -7.62 11.54
C GLY A 240 -4.38 -6.88 10.21
N ALA A 241 -3.25 -6.40 9.71
CA ALA A 241 -3.15 -5.74 8.41
C ALA A 241 -3.58 -6.67 7.26
N ASN A 242 -3.23 -7.95 7.32
CA ASN A 242 -3.67 -8.94 6.33
C ASN A 242 -5.21 -9.10 6.34
N ILE A 243 -5.85 -9.18 7.52
CA ILE A 243 -7.32 -9.19 7.61
C ILE A 243 -7.88 -7.87 7.05
N GLY A 244 -7.27 -6.71 7.37
CA GLY A 244 -7.70 -5.40 6.88
C GLY A 244 -7.70 -5.28 5.37
N THR A 245 -6.77 -5.94 4.68
CA THR A 245 -6.70 -5.98 3.21
C THR A 245 -7.94 -6.64 2.59
N THR A 246 -8.58 -7.57 3.30
CA THR A 246 -9.79 -8.23 2.78
C THR A 246 -10.96 -7.27 2.57
N ILE A 247 -11.01 -6.17 3.32
CA ILE A 247 -12.01 -5.10 3.14
C ILE A 247 -11.91 -4.50 1.73
N THR A 248 -10.70 -4.39 1.16
CA THR A 248 -10.52 -3.90 -0.22
C THR A 248 -11.19 -4.85 -1.23
N ALA A 249 -11.06 -6.17 -1.06
CA ALA A 249 -11.74 -7.14 -1.92
C ALA A 249 -13.26 -6.98 -1.87
N TRP A 250 -13.82 -6.74 -0.68
CA TRP A 250 -15.25 -6.46 -0.53
C TRP A 250 -15.68 -5.14 -1.17
N LEU A 251 -14.86 -4.07 -1.05
CA LEU A 251 -15.14 -2.80 -1.70
C LEU A 251 -15.13 -2.96 -3.23
N ILE A 252 -14.15 -3.67 -3.78
CA ILE A 252 -14.07 -3.97 -5.22
C ILE A 252 -15.29 -4.79 -5.66
N ASN A 253 -15.63 -5.85 -4.93
CA ASN A 253 -16.81 -6.67 -5.24
C ASN A 253 -18.11 -5.85 -5.25
N LEU A 254 -18.36 -5.09 -4.16
CA LEU A 254 -19.59 -4.34 -4.00
C LEU A 254 -19.67 -3.16 -4.96
N PHE A 255 -18.71 -2.25 -4.92
CA PHE A 255 -18.76 -1.00 -5.67
C PHE A 255 -18.22 -1.12 -7.09
N GLY A 256 -17.37 -2.11 -7.35
CA GLY A 256 -16.83 -2.36 -8.68
C GLY A 256 -17.74 -3.23 -9.54
N PHE A 257 -18.24 -4.32 -9.00
CA PHE A 257 -18.98 -5.32 -9.79
C PHE A 257 -20.49 -5.27 -9.59
N LYS A 258 -21.00 -5.17 -8.35
CA LYS A 258 -22.45 -5.14 -8.11
C LYS A 258 -23.07 -3.76 -8.41
N VAL A 259 -22.47 -2.67 -7.95
CA VAL A 259 -23.03 -1.31 -8.09
C VAL A 259 -22.47 -0.54 -9.28
N SER A 260 -21.32 -0.97 -9.85
CA SER A 260 -20.65 -0.29 -10.98
C SER A 260 -20.43 1.20 -10.76
N MET A 261 -19.75 1.53 -9.63
CA MET A 261 -19.46 2.91 -9.23
C MET A 261 -18.72 3.75 -10.27
N ALA A 262 -18.07 3.11 -11.25
CA ALA A 262 -17.44 3.78 -12.38
C ALA A 262 -18.43 4.74 -13.10
N ASN A 263 -19.70 4.39 -13.19
CA ASN A 263 -20.72 5.21 -13.84
C ASN A 263 -21.01 6.53 -13.09
N TYR A 264 -20.74 6.56 -11.79
CA TYR A 264 -20.98 7.73 -10.93
C TYR A 264 -19.68 8.51 -10.63
N ALA A 265 -18.54 8.01 -11.08
CA ALA A 265 -17.23 8.56 -10.72
C ALA A 265 -17.07 10.05 -11.07
N LEU A 266 -17.51 10.48 -12.26
CA LEU A 266 -17.44 11.89 -12.66
C LEU A 266 -18.31 12.79 -11.78
N VAL A 267 -19.46 12.32 -11.32
CA VAL A 267 -20.34 13.07 -10.41
C VAL A 267 -19.63 13.21 -9.05
N ILE A 268 -19.02 12.13 -8.57
CA ILE A 268 -18.26 12.14 -7.30
C ILE A 268 -17.08 13.11 -7.38
N ILE A 269 -16.35 13.14 -8.51
CA ILE A 269 -15.26 14.08 -8.75
C ILE A 269 -15.78 15.52 -8.78
N ALA A 270 -16.92 15.78 -9.46
CA ALA A 270 -17.51 17.11 -9.53
C ALA A 270 -17.89 17.65 -8.14
N ILE A 271 -18.36 16.79 -7.23
CA ILE A 271 -18.66 17.16 -5.84
C ILE A 271 -17.36 17.38 -5.04
N GLY A 272 -16.34 16.55 -5.22
CA GLY A 272 -15.09 16.61 -4.46
C GLY A 272 -14.17 17.76 -4.88
N ALA A 273 -14.10 18.07 -6.19
CA ALA A 273 -13.14 19.02 -6.73
C ALA A 273 -13.21 20.44 -6.11
N PRO A 274 -14.38 21.07 -5.87
CA PRO A 274 -14.44 22.38 -5.22
C PRO A 274 -13.78 22.38 -3.83
N PHE A 275 -13.93 21.31 -3.05
CA PHE A 275 -13.35 21.22 -1.71
C PHE A 275 -11.83 20.98 -1.75
N LEU A 276 -11.31 20.39 -2.82
CA LEU A 276 -9.86 20.25 -3.03
C LEU A 276 -9.20 21.63 -3.22
N PHE A 277 -9.84 22.53 -3.96
CA PHE A 277 -9.29 23.85 -4.27
C PHE A 277 -9.58 24.89 -3.16
N PHE A 278 -10.79 24.92 -2.63
CA PHE A 278 -11.27 25.95 -1.72
C PHE A 278 -11.42 25.49 -0.26
N GLY A 279 -11.23 24.20 0.03
CA GLY A 279 -11.39 23.66 1.37
C GLY A 279 -10.23 23.98 2.32
N LYS A 280 -10.50 23.94 3.64
CA LYS A 280 -9.46 23.92 4.67
C LYS A 280 -8.74 22.57 4.65
N SER A 281 -7.51 22.48 5.19
CA SER A 281 -6.63 21.30 5.15
C SER A 281 -7.36 19.95 5.37
N LYS A 282 -8.16 19.81 6.43
CA LYS A 282 -8.91 18.58 6.71
C LYS A 282 -10.00 18.29 5.66
N LEU A 283 -10.62 19.32 5.10
CA LEU A 283 -11.64 19.15 4.06
C LEU A 283 -11.00 18.79 2.72
N LYS A 284 -9.83 19.36 2.41
CA LYS A 284 -9.00 18.95 1.26
C LYS A 284 -8.61 17.48 1.33
N ALA A 285 -8.21 16.99 2.51
CA ALA A 285 -7.86 15.58 2.72
C ALA A 285 -9.06 14.64 2.44
N TRP A 286 -10.25 14.98 2.92
CA TRP A 286 -11.48 14.23 2.59
C TRP A 286 -11.85 14.33 1.11
N ALA A 287 -11.69 15.50 0.49
CA ALA A 287 -11.94 15.68 -0.93
C ALA A 287 -10.99 14.82 -1.78
N ALA A 288 -9.70 14.80 -1.43
CA ALA A 288 -8.71 13.92 -2.07
C ALA A 288 -9.10 12.44 -1.92
N ALA A 289 -9.53 12.01 -0.73
CA ALA A 289 -9.98 10.65 -0.50
C ALA A 289 -11.18 10.27 -1.37
N ILE A 290 -12.18 11.15 -1.50
CA ILE A 290 -13.38 10.92 -2.31
C ILE A 290 -13.05 10.92 -3.81
N ILE A 291 -12.19 11.82 -4.27
CA ILE A 291 -11.73 11.86 -5.67
C ILE A 291 -10.90 10.61 -5.97
N GLY A 292 -10.00 10.21 -5.06
CA GLY A 292 -9.24 8.97 -5.20
C GLY A 292 -10.13 7.73 -5.30
N PHE A 293 -11.21 7.66 -4.50
CA PHE A 293 -12.23 6.63 -4.61
C PHE A 293 -12.89 6.60 -5.99
N ALA A 294 -13.26 7.76 -6.54
CA ALA A 294 -13.85 7.85 -7.87
C ALA A 294 -12.87 7.40 -8.97
N LEU A 295 -11.61 7.86 -8.92
CA LEU A 295 -10.56 7.47 -9.87
C LEU A 295 -10.27 5.97 -9.82
N LEU A 296 -10.27 5.37 -8.62
CA LEU A 296 -10.09 3.94 -8.43
C LEU A 296 -11.16 3.16 -9.20
N PHE A 297 -12.45 3.50 -9.02
CA PHE A 297 -13.53 2.78 -9.71
C PHE A 297 -13.63 3.12 -11.19
N MET A 298 -13.21 4.32 -11.64
CA MET A 298 -13.01 4.59 -13.07
C MET A 298 -11.95 3.65 -13.65
N GLY A 299 -10.79 3.55 -13.00
CA GLY A 299 -9.73 2.63 -13.41
C GLY A 299 -10.20 1.17 -13.46
N LEU A 300 -11.00 0.73 -12.49
CA LEU A 300 -11.59 -0.60 -12.49
C LEU A 300 -12.61 -0.78 -13.63
N GLY A 301 -13.39 0.24 -13.95
CA GLY A 301 -14.31 0.24 -15.09
C GLY A 301 -13.59 0.06 -16.43
N GLU A 302 -12.52 0.85 -16.63
CA GLU A 302 -11.66 0.74 -17.81
C GLU A 302 -10.92 -0.60 -17.85
N LEU A 303 -10.47 -1.12 -16.69
CA LEU A 303 -9.84 -2.43 -16.60
C LEU A 303 -10.78 -3.55 -17.06
N LYS A 304 -12.05 -3.52 -16.65
CA LYS A 304 -13.08 -4.45 -17.11
C LYS A 304 -13.32 -4.34 -18.63
N GLY A 305 -13.37 -3.12 -19.16
CA GLY A 305 -13.55 -2.87 -20.59
C GLY A 305 -12.34 -3.27 -21.44
N ALA A 306 -11.13 -3.27 -20.85
CA ALA A 306 -9.90 -3.66 -21.52
C ALA A 306 -9.74 -5.17 -21.67
N VAL A 307 -10.28 -5.97 -20.72
CA VAL A 307 -10.26 -7.44 -20.81
C VAL A 307 -11.33 -7.90 -21.80
N PRO A 308 -10.97 -8.57 -22.91
CA PRO A 308 -11.93 -9.01 -23.90
C PRO A 308 -12.81 -10.15 -23.39
N GLY A 309 -13.99 -10.30 -23.97
CA GLY A 309 -14.73 -11.53 -23.89
C GLY A 309 -14.01 -12.60 -24.72
N LEU A 310 -13.14 -13.37 -24.09
CA LEU A 310 -12.42 -14.45 -24.76
C LEU A 310 -13.38 -15.61 -25.03
N ASP A 311 -13.34 -16.15 -26.26
CA ASP A 311 -14.04 -17.40 -26.59
C ASP A 311 -13.30 -18.60 -25.95
N ALA A 312 -14.03 -19.71 -25.74
CA ALA A 312 -13.46 -20.94 -25.19
C ALA A 312 -12.26 -21.48 -26.01
N ASP A 313 -12.24 -21.18 -27.31
CA ASP A 313 -11.15 -21.55 -28.21
C ASP A 313 -9.91 -20.65 -28.08
N SER A 314 -9.94 -19.60 -27.25
CA SER A 314 -8.79 -18.73 -27.03
C SER A 314 -7.65 -19.52 -26.35
N PRO A 315 -6.39 -19.43 -26.86
CA PRO A 315 -5.25 -20.11 -26.25
C PRO A 315 -5.05 -19.81 -24.76
N LEU A 316 -5.43 -18.60 -24.32
CA LEU A 316 -5.33 -18.19 -22.93
C LEU A 316 -6.39 -18.91 -22.06
N VAL A 317 -7.63 -18.99 -22.51
CA VAL A 317 -8.69 -19.72 -21.78
C VAL A 317 -8.39 -21.21 -21.74
N GLN A 318 -7.91 -21.79 -22.85
CA GLN A 318 -7.50 -23.19 -22.91
C GLN A 318 -6.34 -23.47 -21.95
N PHE A 319 -5.34 -22.59 -21.88
CA PHE A 319 -4.25 -22.72 -20.92
C PHE A 319 -4.77 -22.81 -19.46
N PHE A 320 -5.66 -21.90 -19.05
CA PHE A 320 -6.22 -21.93 -17.70
C PHE A 320 -7.17 -23.12 -17.48
N ALA A 321 -7.85 -23.61 -18.50
CA ALA A 321 -8.69 -24.80 -18.41
C ALA A 321 -7.87 -26.09 -18.32
N GLU A 322 -6.75 -26.18 -19.06
CA GLU A 322 -5.85 -27.32 -19.06
C GLU A 322 -5.07 -27.44 -17.75
N TYR A 323 -4.57 -26.30 -17.25
CA TYR A 323 -3.83 -26.21 -15.99
C TYR A 323 -4.75 -25.78 -14.84
N ASN A 324 -5.93 -26.37 -14.72
CA ASN A 324 -6.80 -26.13 -13.58
C ASN A 324 -6.17 -26.62 -12.27
N THR A 325 -6.74 -26.27 -11.13
CA THR A 325 -6.21 -26.61 -9.80
C THR A 325 -6.35 -28.09 -9.40
N GLY A 326 -6.65 -28.97 -10.35
CA GLY A 326 -6.74 -30.42 -10.12
C GLY A 326 -5.43 -31.10 -9.74
N SER A 327 -4.28 -30.46 -9.97
CA SER A 327 -2.97 -30.95 -9.54
C SER A 327 -2.28 -30.00 -8.57
N PHE A 328 -1.51 -30.57 -7.63
CA PHE A 328 -0.69 -29.79 -6.69
C PHE A 328 0.29 -28.83 -7.40
N LEU A 329 0.85 -29.27 -8.52
CA LEU A 329 1.80 -28.47 -9.29
C LEU A 329 1.10 -27.25 -9.94
N SER A 330 -0.12 -27.43 -10.44
CA SER A 330 -0.92 -26.33 -10.98
C SER A 330 -1.25 -25.28 -9.91
N ILE A 331 -1.62 -25.71 -8.70
CA ILE A 331 -1.83 -24.81 -7.56
C ILE A 331 -0.57 -23.99 -7.29
N LEU A 332 0.60 -24.63 -7.21
CA LEU A 332 1.88 -23.96 -6.99
C LEU A 332 2.21 -22.95 -8.11
N MET A 333 1.93 -23.30 -9.35
CA MET A 333 2.13 -22.42 -10.50
C MET A 333 1.30 -21.13 -10.37
N PHE A 334 0.02 -21.24 -10.02
CA PHE A 334 -0.85 -20.06 -9.88
C PHE A 334 -0.56 -19.27 -8.61
N VAL A 335 -0.16 -19.90 -7.52
CA VAL A 335 0.38 -19.20 -6.34
C VAL A 335 1.65 -18.43 -6.73
N GLY A 336 2.57 -19.06 -7.50
CA GLY A 336 3.74 -18.39 -8.03
C GLY A 336 3.39 -17.19 -8.92
N LEU A 337 2.41 -17.35 -9.82
CA LEU A 337 1.93 -16.27 -10.69
C LEU A 337 1.36 -15.10 -9.89
N GLY A 338 0.47 -15.37 -8.92
CA GLY A 338 -0.10 -14.34 -8.03
C GLY A 338 0.99 -13.62 -7.23
N THR A 339 2.01 -14.36 -6.75
CA THR A 339 3.17 -13.79 -6.07
C THR A 339 3.95 -12.83 -6.98
N ILE A 340 4.30 -13.26 -8.20
CA ILE A 340 5.05 -12.45 -9.16
C ILE A 340 4.27 -11.19 -9.53
N VAL A 341 2.97 -11.33 -9.85
CA VAL A 341 2.10 -10.20 -10.19
C VAL A 341 2.11 -9.16 -9.05
N THR A 342 1.95 -9.61 -7.81
CA THR A 342 1.94 -8.70 -6.65
C THR A 342 3.30 -8.05 -6.39
N VAL A 343 4.40 -8.78 -6.55
CA VAL A 343 5.77 -8.24 -6.42
C VAL A 343 6.05 -7.17 -7.48
N VAL A 344 5.61 -7.40 -8.73
CA VAL A 344 5.80 -6.45 -9.83
C VAL A 344 4.93 -5.21 -9.65
N ILE A 345 3.65 -5.38 -9.30
CA ILE A 345 2.70 -4.28 -9.10
C ILE A 345 2.96 -3.55 -7.77
N GLN A 346 3.57 -4.21 -6.78
CA GLN A 346 3.79 -3.75 -5.40
C GLN A 346 2.49 -3.36 -4.66
N SER A 347 1.36 -3.95 -5.08
CA SER A 347 0.04 -3.71 -4.51
C SER A 347 -0.82 -4.96 -4.61
N SER A 348 -1.09 -5.60 -3.48
CA SER A 348 -2.01 -6.76 -3.43
C SER A 348 -3.46 -6.37 -3.77
N SER A 349 -3.88 -5.16 -3.43
CA SER A 349 -5.22 -4.67 -3.78
C SER A 349 -5.38 -4.50 -5.30
N ALA A 350 -4.32 -4.08 -6.01
CA ALA A 350 -4.34 -3.95 -7.46
C ALA A 350 -4.26 -5.33 -8.14
N ALA A 351 -3.45 -6.24 -7.61
CA ALA A 351 -3.40 -7.63 -8.06
C ALA A 351 -4.77 -8.30 -7.89
N MET A 352 -5.41 -8.13 -6.72
CA MET A 352 -6.77 -8.61 -6.43
C MET A 352 -7.80 -8.05 -7.43
N ALA A 353 -7.75 -6.74 -7.74
CA ALA A 353 -8.66 -6.13 -8.71
C ALA A 353 -8.48 -6.72 -10.10
N LEU A 354 -7.25 -6.99 -10.52
CA LEU A 354 -6.93 -7.67 -11.78
C LEU A 354 -7.47 -9.11 -11.77
N THR A 355 -7.20 -9.88 -10.72
CA THR A 355 -7.67 -11.26 -10.56
C THR A 355 -9.20 -11.32 -10.61
N MET A 356 -9.90 -10.46 -9.85
CA MET A 356 -11.37 -10.38 -9.86
C MET A 356 -11.92 -9.96 -11.23
N THR A 357 -11.21 -9.11 -11.96
CA THR A 357 -11.60 -8.69 -13.32
C THR A 357 -11.48 -9.85 -14.31
N LEU A 358 -10.40 -10.64 -14.23
CA LEU A 358 -10.21 -11.83 -15.08
C LEU A 358 -11.27 -12.89 -14.83
N VAL A 359 -11.66 -13.10 -13.56
CA VAL A 359 -12.76 -14.01 -13.20
C VAL A 359 -14.10 -13.50 -13.74
N ALA A 360 -14.40 -12.22 -13.53
CA ALA A 360 -15.63 -11.62 -14.04
C ALA A 360 -15.73 -11.63 -15.57
N ALA A 361 -14.58 -11.58 -16.25
CA ALA A 361 -14.50 -11.72 -17.71
C ALA A 361 -14.63 -13.18 -18.18
N GLY A 362 -14.56 -14.17 -17.27
CA GLY A 362 -14.57 -15.59 -17.61
C GLY A 362 -13.24 -16.09 -18.18
N VAL A 363 -12.13 -15.40 -17.91
CA VAL A 363 -10.78 -15.77 -18.37
C VAL A 363 -10.19 -16.86 -17.48
N ILE A 364 -10.36 -16.72 -16.16
CA ILE A 364 -9.87 -17.67 -15.16
C ILE A 364 -11.01 -18.21 -14.29
N PRO A 365 -11.02 -19.49 -13.94
CA PRO A 365 -11.99 -20.06 -13.02
C PRO A 365 -11.72 -19.62 -11.56
N PHE A 366 -12.72 -19.80 -10.70
CA PHE A 366 -12.66 -19.42 -9.28
C PHE A 366 -11.49 -20.05 -8.55
N GLU A 367 -11.22 -21.34 -8.78
CA GLU A 367 -10.18 -22.11 -8.12
C GLU A 367 -8.77 -21.59 -8.46
N VAL A 368 -8.55 -21.22 -9.72
CA VAL A 368 -7.31 -20.58 -10.18
C VAL A 368 -7.13 -19.23 -9.49
N ALA A 369 -8.19 -18.43 -9.46
CA ALA A 369 -8.16 -17.14 -8.78
C ALA A 369 -7.88 -17.27 -7.28
N ALA A 370 -8.47 -18.28 -6.62
CA ALA A 370 -8.20 -18.56 -5.22
C ALA A 370 -6.72 -18.90 -4.97
N ALA A 371 -6.10 -19.69 -5.85
CA ALA A 371 -4.66 -19.98 -5.79
C ALA A 371 -3.81 -18.71 -6.03
N MET A 372 -4.18 -17.84 -6.98
CA MET A 372 -3.51 -16.56 -7.21
C MET A 372 -3.61 -15.65 -5.97
N VAL A 373 -4.76 -15.58 -5.30
CA VAL A 373 -4.96 -14.82 -4.06
C VAL A 373 -4.02 -15.27 -2.94
N LEU A 374 -3.78 -16.59 -2.80
CA LEU A 374 -2.75 -17.08 -1.87
C LEU A 374 -1.36 -16.54 -2.23
N GLY A 375 -1.03 -16.51 -3.52
CA GLY A 375 0.22 -15.92 -4.00
C GLY A 375 0.32 -14.42 -3.74
N GLU A 376 -0.78 -13.69 -3.90
CA GLU A 376 -0.85 -12.24 -3.61
C GLU A 376 -0.50 -11.93 -2.15
N ASN A 377 -0.90 -12.78 -1.21
CA ASN A 377 -0.53 -12.64 0.21
C ASN A 377 0.98 -12.83 0.42
N ILE A 378 1.64 -13.77 -0.28
CA ILE A 378 3.11 -13.91 -0.24
C ILE A 378 3.77 -12.66 -0.84
N GLY A 379 3.33 -12.24 -2.04
CA GLY A 379 3.90 -11.09 -2.75
C GLY A 379 3.86 -9.80 -1.95
N THR A 380 2.84 -9.60 -1.12
CA THR A 380 2.71 -8.42 -0.25
C THR A 380 3.87 -8.29 0.74
N THR A 381 4.51 -9.39 1.14
CA THR A 381 5.58 -9.37 2.14
C THR A 381 6.86 -8.70 1.65
N ILE A 382 7.09 -8.62 0.34
CA ILE A 382 8.29 -8.02 -0.26
C ILE A 382 8.45 -6.55 0.14
N THR A 383 7.36 -5.81 0.30
CA THR A 383 7.40 -4.38 0.67
C THR A 383 7.98 -4.19 2.07
N ALA A 384 7.62 -5.05 3.03
CA ALA A 384 8.16 -5.04 4.38
C ALA A 384 9.64 -5.49 4.40
N GLU A 385 10.01 -6.52 3.64
CA GLU A 385 11.40 -6.98 3.52
C GLU A 385 12.28 -5.87 2.93
N LEU A 386 11.87 -5.21 1.84
CA LEU A 386 12.60 -4.08 1.24
C LEU A 386 12.74 -2.90 2.22
N ALA A 387 11.66 -2.53 2.92
CA ALA A 387 11.70 -1.44 3.91
C ALA A 387 12.66 -1.78 5.08
N SER A 388 12.81 -3.06 5.43
CA SER A 388 13.67 -3.49 6.52
C SER A 388 15.16 -3.51 6.18
N LEU A 389 15.55 -3.45 4.88
CA LEU A 389 16.95 -3.57 4.45
C LEU A 389 17.84 -2.49 5.07
N ILE A 390 17.32 -1.26 5.16
CA ILE A 390 18.00 -0.11 5.74
C ILE A 390 17.80 0.00 7.27
N GLY A 391 16.99 -0.89 7.86
CA GLY A 391 16.72 -0.91 9.29
C GLY A 391 17.67 -1.80 10.09
N ASN A 392 17.55 -1.69 11.42
CA ASN A 392 18.30 -2.50 12.37
C ASN A 392 17.85 -3.97 12.38
N VAL A 393 18.49 -4.80 13.19
CA VAL A 393 18.20 -6.24 13.34
C VAL A 393 16.72 -6.49 13.69
N HIS A 394 16.12 -5.65 14.52
CA HIS A 394 14.73 -5.80 14.95
C HIS A 394 13.75 -5.50 13.81
N ALA A 395 14.03 -4.50 12.97
CA ALA A 395 13.28 -4.21 11.76
C ALA A 395 13.27 -5.40 10.79
N LYS A 396 14.47 -5.97 10.51
CA LYS A 396 14.64 -7.16 9.67
C LYS A 396 13.91 -8.38 10.23
N ARG A 397 13.95 -8.58 11.55
CA ARG A 397 13.21 -9.65 12.22
C ARG A 397 11.69 -9.46 12.11
N SER A 398 11.21 -8.23 12.23
CA SER A 398 9.79 -7.90 12.09
C SER A 398 9.28 -8.21 10.68
N ALA A 399 9.99 -7.77 9.63
CA ALA A 399 9.67 -8.10 8.24
C ALA A 399 9.70 -9.62 8.00
N ARG A 400 10.72 -10.32 8.54
CA ARG A 400 10.84 -11.78 8.45
C ARG A 400 9.65 -12.52 9.09
N ILE A 401 9.10 -12.01 10.21
CA ILE A 401 7.90 -12.57 10.85
C ILE A 401 6.71 -12.46 9.90
N HIS A 402 6.55 -11.32 9.22
CA HIS A 402 5.48 -11.13 8.23
C HIS A 402 5.59 -12.12 7.07
N SER A 403 6.79 -12.29 6.51
CA SER A 403 7.04 -13.26 5.44
C SER A 403 6.77 -14.70 5.88
N MET A 404 7.24 -15.09 7.07
CA MET A 404 7.01 -16.43 7.63
C MET A 404 5.53 -16.69 7.89
N PHE A 405 4.80 -15.72 8.42
CA PHE A 405 3.37 -15.82 8.67
C PHE A 405 2.59 -16.12 7.38
N ASN A 406 2.88 -15.38 6.30
CA ASN A 406 2.21 -15.59 5.01
C ASN A 406 2.63 -16.91 4.35
N LEU A 407 3.92 -17.27 4.38
CA LEU A 407 4.41 -18.53 3.81
C LEU A 407 3.80 -19.75 4.51
N ILE A 408 3.77 -19.76 5.84
CA ILE A 408 3.15 -20.86 6.62
C ILE A 408 1.64 -20.90 6.34
N GLY A 409 0.99 -19.74 6.25
CA GLY A 409 -0.42 -19.63 5.91
C GLY A 409 -0.73 -20.21 4.54
N VAL A 410 0.01 -19.83 3.53
CA VAL A 410 -0.19 -20.33 2.17
C VAL A 410 0.13 -21.81 2.09
N PHE A 411 1.17 -22.28 2.79
CA PHE A 411 1.52 -23.70 2.81
C PHE A 411 0.37 -24.60 3.30
N TRP A 412 -0.23 -24.32 4.45
CA TRP A 412 -1.36 -25.11 4.93
C TRP A 412 -2.60 -24.94 4.04
N ALA A 413 -2.82 -23.74 3.49
CA ALA A 413 -3.96 -23.48 2.62
C ALA A 413 -3.87 -24.27 1.29
N ILE A 414 -2.68 -24.39 0.71
CA ILE A 414 -2.45 -25.25 -0.48
C ILE A 414 -2.77 -26.70 -0.18
N LEU A 415 -2.34 -27.21 0.98
CA LEU A 415 -2.61 -28.61 1.38
C LEU A 415 -4.09 -28.88 1.59
N LEU A 416 -4.84 -27.89 2.06
CA LEU A 416 -6.28 -27.99 2.36
C LEU A 416 -7.15 -27.32 1.30
N MET A 417 -6.60 -26.95 0.13
CA MET A 417 -7.29 -26.19 -0.90
C MET A 417 -8.65 -26.76 -1.30
N PRO A 418 -8.79 -28.08 -1.56
CA PRO A 418 -10.10 -28.66 -1.90
C PRO A 418 -11.14 -28.44 -0.79
N PHE A 419 -10.76 -28.70 0.47
CA PHE A 419 -11.66 -28.51 1.62
C PHE A 419 -12.05 -27.04 1.83
N LEU A 420 -11.13 -26.11 1.55
CA LEU A 420 -11.43 -24.67 1.63
C LEU A 420 -12.43 -24.27 0.55
N ILE A 421 -12.25 -24.75 -0.68
CA ILE A 421 -13.17 -24.46 -1.80
C ILE A 421 -14.54 -25.06 -1.49
N ASP A 422 -14.64 -26.34 -1.12
CA ASP A 422 -15.91 -26.99 -0.78
C ASP A 422 -16.63 -26.28 0.38
N GLY A 423 -15.87 -25.87 1.40
CA GLY A 423 -16.41 -25.11 2.53
C GLY A 423 -16.96 -23.75 2.12
N ILE A 424 -16.32 -23.07 1.19
CA ILE A 424 -16.79 -21.79 0.67
C ILE A 424 -18.02 -21.98 -0.22
N VAL A 425 -18.04 -22.97 -1.07
CA VAL A 425 -19.23 -23.34 -1.87
C VAL A 425 -20.42 -23.59 -0.97
N TRP A 426 -20.27 -24.47 0.03
CA TRP A 426 -21.32 -24.76 1.01
C TRP A 426 -21.81 -23.51 1.74
N PHE A 427 -20.88 -22.67 2.20
CA PHE A 427 -21.22 -21.44 2.91
C PHE A 427 -21.97 -20.45 2.02
N MET A 428 -21.53 -20.27 0.76
CA MET A 428 -22.17 -19.38 -0.20
C MET A 428 -23.58 -19.84 -0.59
N GLU A 429 -23.77 -21.13 -0.78
CA GLU A 429 -25.08 -21.70 -1.03
C GLU A 429 -26.00 -21.54 0.18
N TYR A 430 -25.47 -21.77 1.40
CA TYR A 430 -26.21 -21.59 2.65
C TYR A 430 -26.72 -20.15 2.85
N ILE A 431 -25.93 -19.15 2.49
CA ILE A 431 -26.32 -17.73 2.59
C ILE A 431 -27.07 -17.21 1.35
N GLY A 432 -27.34 -18.06 0.36
CA GLY A 432 -28.03 -17.67 -0.86
C GLY A 432 -27.22 -16.79 -1.83
N ALA A 433 -25.88 -16.77 -1.68
CA ALA A 433 -24.99 -15.97 -2.54
C ALA A 433 -24.65 -16.63 -3.88
N GLY A 434 -25.15 -17.84 -4.14
CA GLY A 434 -24.92 -18.63 -5.36
C GLY A 434 -23.58 -19.38 -5.35
N ASN A 435 -23.46 -20.35 -6.25
CA ASN A 435 -22.25 -21.18 -6.37
C ASN A 435 -21.12 -20.39 -7.07
N PRO A 436 -19.89 -20.32 -6.50
CA PRO A 436 -18.74 -19.66 -7.09
C PRO A 436 -18.00 -20.53 -8.13
N ILE A 437 -18.29 -21.83 -8.21
CA ILE A 437 -17.66 -22.72 -9.21
C ILE A 437 -18.20 -22.38 -10.60
N PRO A 438 -17.32 -22.27 -11.61
CA PRO A 438 -17.75 -21.89 -12.94
C PRO A 438 -18.68 -22.92 -13.57
N GLU A 439 -19.77 -22.42 -14.13
CA GLU A 439 -20.62 -23.18 -15.03
C GLU A 439 -20.21 -22.87 -16.47
N TYR A 440 -20.19 -23.90 -17.30
CA TYR A 440 -19.78 -23.77 -18.69
C TYR A 440 -21.00 -23.80 -19.59
N ALA A 441 -21.05 -22.90 -20.56
CA ALA A 441 -22.03 -22.89 -21.61
C ALA A 441 -21.76 -24.04 -22.61
N ALA A 442 -22.69 -24.30 -23.49
CA ALA A 442 -22.57 -25.37 -24.52
C ALA A 442 -21.37 -25.18 -25.46
N ASP A 443 -20.87 -23.95 -25.60
CA ASP A 443 -19.67 -23.59 -26.37
C ASP A 443 -18.37 -23.67 -25.54
N GLY A 444 -18.45 -24.17 -24.31
CA GLY A 444 -17.30 -24.27 -23.40
C GLY A 444 -16.88 -22.96 -22.72
N SER A 445 -17.53 -21.84 -22.97
CA SER A 445 -17.25 -20.57 -22.30
C SER A 445 -17.79 -20.55 -20.87
N ILE A 446 -17.10 -19.84 -19.96
CA ILE A 446 -17.56 -19.66 -18.57
C ILE A 446 -18.77 -18.73 -18.55
N ILE A 447 -19.88 -19.21 -17.96
CA ILE A 447 -21.08 -18.39 -17.73
C ILE A 447 -20.75 -17.35 -16.65
N LYS A 448 -20.90 -16.06 -16.99
CA LYS A 448 -20.57 -14.96 -16.06
C LYS A 448 -21.62 -14.87 -14.96
N LYS A 449 -21.18 -14.95 -13.69
CA LYS A 449 -22.03 -14.83 -12.50
C LYS A 449 -21.38 -13.91 -11.45
N ASP A 450 -22.20 -13.11 -10.78
CA ASP A 450 -21.74 -12.24 -9.68
C ASP A 450 -21.21 -13.03 -8.46
N SER A 451 -21.63 -14.30 -8.32
CA SER A 451 -21.17 -15.20 -7.26
C SER A 451 -19.66 -15.43 -7.28
N TYR A 452 -19.00 -15.40 -8.44
CA TYR A 452 -17.58 -15.70 -8.58
C TYR A 452 -16.71 -14.69 -7.80
N ASN A 453 -16.93 -13.39 -7.98
CA ASN A 453 -16.20 -12.35 -7.27
C ASN A 453 -16.54 -12.31 -5.78
N THR A 454 -17.80 -12.63 -5.43
CA THR A 454 -18.19 -12.79 -4.03
C THR A 454 -17.45 -13.95 -3.38
N GLY A 455 -17.31 -15.07 -4.10
CA GLY A 455 -16.51 -16.22 -3.67
C GLY A 455 -15.04 -15.87 -3.39
N ILE A 456 -14.41 -15.09 -4.27
CA ILE A 456 -13.03 -14.64 -4.07
C ILE A 456 -12.89 -13.78 -2.82
N ALA A 457 -13.82 -12.83 -2.60
CA ALA A 457 -13.79 -11.98 -1.41
C ALA A 457 -13.98 -12.80 -0.12
N ILE A 458 -14.87 -13.81 -0.13
CA ILE A 458 -15.07 -14.75 0.98
C ILE A 458 -13.83 -15.61 1.19
N PHE A 459 -13.25 -16.16 0.12
CA PHE A 459 -12.03 -16.97 0.19
C PHE A 459 -10.89 -16.17 0.83
N HIS A 460 -10.62 -14.96 0.34
CA HIS A 460 -9.57 -14.09 0.86
C HIS A 460 -9.80 -13.77 2.35
N THR A 461 -11.03 -13.47 2.75
CA THR A 461 -11.37 -13.18 4.14
C THR A 461 -11.21 -14.43 5.02
N THR A 462 -11.74 -15.56 4.59
CA THR A 462 -11.67 -16.83 5.32
C THR A 462 -10.23 -17.28 5.51
N PHE A 463 -9.43 -17.25 4.45
CA PHE A 463 -8.01 -17.59 4.53
C PHE A 463 -7.26 -16.73 5.55
N ASN A 464 -7.36 -15.40 5.45
CA ASN A 464 -6.63 -14.51 6.35
C ASN A 464 -7.12 -14.61 7.80
N LEU A 465 -8.44 -14.75 8.02
CA LEU A 465 -8.99 -14.91 9.36
C LEU A 465 -8.56 -16.22 10.00
N VAL A 466 -8.66 -17.35 9.27
CA VAL A 466 -8.24 -18.67 9.76
C VAL A 466 -6.74 -18.69 10.02
N ASN A 467 -5.94 -18.11 9.10
CA ASN A 467 -4.49 -18.04 9.28
C ASN A 467 -4.10 -17.26 10.54
N VAL A 468 -4.76 -16.14 10.82
CA VAL A 468 -4.54 -15.38 12.06
C VAL A 468 -4.96 -16.19 13.28
N LEU A 469 -6.13 -16.82 13.27
CA LEU A 469 -6.62 -17.64 14.40
C LEU A 469 -5.69 -18.83 14.70
N LEU A 470 -5.15 -19.47 13.67
CA LEU A 470 -4.21 -20.59 13.82
C LEU A 470 -2.85 -20.10 14.36
N LEU A 471 -2.32 -18.98 13.85
CA LEU A 471 -0.93 -18.58 14.10
C LEU A 471 -0.75 -17.57 15.23
N ILE A 472 -1.80 -16.91 15.71
CA ILE A 472 -1.71 -15.94 16.82
C ILE A 472 -1.19 -16.58 18.11
N GLY A 473 -1.51 -17.86 18.35
CA GLY A 473 -0.98 -18.66 19.45
C GLY A 473 0.54 -18.91 19.32
N PHE A 474 1.05 -19.00 18.11
CA PHE A 474 2.43 -19.35 17.78
C PHE A 474 3.34 -18.13 17.52
N VAL A 475 2.88 -16.91 17.78
CA VAL A 475 3.71 -15.69 17.64
C VAL A 475 5.06 -15.80 18.37
N PRO A 476 5.17 -16.33 19.61
CA PRO A 476 6.47 -16.50 20.26
C PRO A 476 7.42 -17.42 19.51
N GLN A 477 6.90 -18.43 18.81
CA GLN A 477 7.69 -19.35 18.00
C GLN A 477 8.15 -18.69 16.71
N LEU A 478 7.29 -17.87 16.06
CA LEU A 478 7.65 -17.07 14.90
C LEU A 478 8.75 -16.06 15.23
N VAL A 479 8.66 -15.38 16.38
CA VAL A 479 9.71 -14.48 16.85
C VAL A 479 11.03 -15.22 17.04
N ARG A 480 11.03 -16.34 17.75
CA ARG A 480 12.26 -17.16 17.93
C ARG A 480 12.85 -17.65 16.60
N LEU A 481 12.00 -17.99 15.64
CA LEU A 481 12.45 -18.42 14.31
C LEU A 481 13.06 -17.24 13.53
N ALA A 482 12.45 -16.04 13.61
CA ALA A 482 13.01 -14.84 13.03
C ALA A 482 14.36 -14.46 13.65
N GLU A 483 14.50 -14.59 14.96
CA GLU A 483 15.78 -14.35 15.67
C GLU A 483 16.89 -15.34 15.28
N ARG A 484 16.51 -16.60 14.96
CA ARG A 484 17.48 -17.60 14.46
C ARG A 484 17.91 -17.33 13.01
N THR A 485 17.01 -16.83 12.18
CA THR A 485 17.29 -16.56 10.76
C THR A 485 17.99 -15.21 10.55
N VAL A 486 17.68 -14.23 11.38
CA VAL A 486 18.31 -12.90 11.38
C VAL A 486 19.12 -12.73 12.66
N LYS A 487 20.40 -13.16 12.58
CA LYS A 487 21.32 -13.10 13.71
C LYS A 487 21.85 -11.68 13.91
N SER A 488 21.98 -11.25 15.17
CA SER A 488 22.70 -10.03 15.51
C SER A 488 24.20 -10.26 15.37
N LYS A 489 24.92 -9.27 14.83
CA LYS A 489 26.37 -9.24 14.72
C LYS A 489 27.04 -8.53 15.92
N GLY A 490 26.28 -8.21 16.95
CA GLY A 490 26.78 -7.54 18.15
C GLY A 490 27.18 -6.08 17.88
N GLU A 491 28.37 -5.65 18.34
CA GLU A 491 28.85 -4.26 18.15
C GLU A 491 29.07 -3.86 16.68
N GLU A 492 29.10 -4.81 15.74
CA GLU A 492 29.16 -4.52 14.30
C GLU A 492 27.77 -4.10 13.73
N ASP A 493 26.67 -4.50 14.40
CA ASP A 493 25.33 -4.00 14.07
C ASP A 493 25.13 -2.52 14.50
N GLU A 494 26.10 -1.94 15.25
CA GLU A 494 26.26 -0.50 15.47
C GLU A 494 26.93 0.22 14.27
N GLU A 495 26.83 -0.34 13.03
CA GLU A 495 26.94 0.48 11.83
C GLU A 495 25.77 1.46 11.86
N PHE A 496 26.13 2.74 11.96
CA PHE A 496 25.15 3.79 12.16
C PHE A 496 24.25 3.92 10.93
N HIS A 497 22.99 3.59 11.11
CA HIS A 497 21.88 3.99 10.24
C HIS A 497 20.85 4.71 11.09
N LEU A 498 20.20 5.73 10.54
CA LEU A 498 19.04 6.33 11.19
C LEU A 498 18.01 5.22 11.47
N GLU A 499 17.72 5.00 12.75
CA GLU A 499 16.86 3.88 13.17
C GLU A 499 15.38 4.25 13.12
N PHE A 500 15.09 5.53 13.38
CA PHE A 500 13.74 6.04 13.56
C PHE A 500 13.17 6.65 12.28
N ILE A 501 14.03 7.07 11.36
CA ILE A 501 13.67 7.73 10.11
C ILE A 501 13.57 6.70 8.97
N SER A 502 12.38 6.47 8.45
CA SER A 502 12.16 5.60 7.29
C SER A 502 11.59 6.37 6.10
N ALA A 503 12.02 6.00 4.90
CA ALA A 503 11.63 6.65 3.64
C ALA A 503 10.11 6.64 3.33
N GLY A 504 9.30 5.90 4.09
CA GLY A 504 7.87 5.74 3.85
C GLY A 504 6.94 6.68 4.62
N MET A 505 7.45 7.46 5.60
CA MET A 505 6.60 8.23 6.51
C MET A 505 6.55 9.75 6.26
N MET A 506 7.08 10.23 5.16
CA MET A 506 7.03 11.66 4.80
C MET A 506 5.61 12.23 4.58
N SER A 507 4.58 11.38 4.64
CA SER A 507 3.18 11.80 4.41
C SER A 507 2.51 12.49 5.60
N THR A 508 3.11 12.46 6.80
CA THR A 508 2.56 13.13 8.00
C THR A 508 3.67 13.88 8.76
N PRO A 509 3.83 15.21 8.55
CA PRO A 509 4.91 16.00 9.16
C PRO A 509 5.06 15.84 10.67
N ASP A 510 3.96 15.75 11.41
CA ASP A 510 3.98 15.57 12.87
C ASP A 510 4.57 14.24 13.34
N LEU A 511 4.40 13.17 12.57
CA LEU A 511 5.00 11.86 12.87
C LEU A 511 6.50 11.90 12.58
N SER A 512 6.85 12.51 11.46
CA SER A 512 8.24 12.69 11.02
C SER A 512 9.07 13.46 12.05
N ILE A 513 8.51 14.52 12.65
CA ILE A 513 9.16 15.27 13.75
C ILE A 513 9.38 14.39 14.98
N SER A 514 8.41 13.56 15.34
CA SER A 514 8.56 12.66 16.49
C SER A 514 9.67 11.62 16.27
N GLU A 515 9.89 11.20 15.04
CA GLU A 515 10.97 10.29 14.65
C GLU A 515 12.33 11.00 14.66
N ALA A 516 12.40 12.20 14.06
CA ALA A 516 13.59 13.02 14.10
C ALA A 516 14.04 13.30 15.55
N LYS A 517 13.11 13.60 16.44
CA LYS A 517 13.43 13.82 17.87
C LYS A 517 14.08 12.61 18.53
N LYS A 518 13.71 11.40 18.14
CA LYS A 518 14.34 10.18 18.68
C LYS A 518 15.73 9.94 18.13
N GLU A 519 15.95 10.26 16.84
CA GLU A 519 17.30 10.25 16.30
C GLU A 519 18.19 11.26 17.01
N MET A 520 17.67 12.43 17.36
CA MET A 520 18.39 13.42 18.15
C MET A 520 18.75 12.92 19.54
N LEU A 521 17.86 12.18 20.23
CA LEU A 521 18.18 11.53 21.49
C LEU A 521 19.31 10.51 21.33
N LYS A 522 19.29 9.72 20.24
CA LYS A 522 20.38 8.79 19.94
C LYS A 522 21.68 9.53 19.66
N PHE A 523 21.62 10.65 18.96
CA PHE A 523 22.75 11.53 18.71
C PHE A 523 23.34 12.06 20.04
N GLY A 524 22.49 12.57 20.95
CA GLY A 524 22.93 13.01 22.28
C GLY A 524 23.62 11.89 23.11
N ASN A 525 23.08 10.65 23.03
CA ASN A 525 23.70 9.50 23.69
C ASN A 525 25.07 9.14 23.08
N ILE A 526 25.24 9.33 21.76
CA ILE A 526 26.53 9.16 21.09
C ILE A 526 27.53 10.21 21.57
N ALA A 527 27.14 11.48 21.63
CA ALA A 527 27.96 12.56 22.15
C ALA A 527 28.38 12.29 23.62
N GLN A 528 27.49 11.77 24.46
CA GLN A 528 27.80 11.35 25.82
C GLN A 528 28.81 10.19 25.88
N LYS A 529 28.72 9.20 24.99
CA LYS A 529 29.76 8.16 24.88
C LYS A 529 31.11 8.73 24.52
N MET A 530 31.16 9.74 23.63
CA MET A 530 32.42 10.43 23.31
C MET A 530 33.02 11.14 24.52
N ASN A 531 32.18 11.78 25.37
CA ASN A 531 32.63 12.34 26.65
C ASN A 531 33.31 11.27 27.52
N GLY A 532 32.72 10.08 27.64
CA GLY A 532 33.31 8.96 28.39
C GLY A 532 34.68 8.50 27.84
N TYR A 533 34.86 8.49 26.51
CA TYR A 533 36.15 8.16 25.90
C TYR A 533 37.21 9.26 26.16
N VAL A 534 36.83 10.53 26.07
CA VAL A 534 37.69 11.67 26.32
C VAL A 534 38.06 11.72 27.82
N SER A 535 37.11 11.47 28.72
CA SER A 535 37.38 11.32 30.17
C SER A 535 38.45 10.24 30.45
N SER A 536 38.29 9.09 29.78
CA SER A 536 39.28 8.00 29.88
C SER A 536 40.65 8.41 29.34
N LEU A 537 40.71 9.18 28.25
CA LEU A 537 41.96 9.68 27.65
C LEU A 537 42.74 10.63 28.58
N LEU A 538 42.05 11.41 29.40
CA LEU A 538 42.72 12.36 30.36
C LEU A 538 43.56 11.64 31.38
N VAL A 539 43.23 10.43 31.77
CA VAL A 539 43.88 9.67 32.86
C VAL A 539 44.71 8.48 32.37
N GLU A 540 44.52 8.03 31.11
CA GLU A 540 45.22 6.86 30.56
C GLU A 540 46.71 7.17 30.30
N LYS A 541 47.56 6.18 30.53
CA LYS A 541 49.03 6.28 30.38
C LYS A 541 49.59 5.29 29.35
N ASP A 542 48.82 4.24 29.01
CA ASP A 542 49.25 3.21 28.06
C ASP A 542 49.02 3.71 26.63
N ASN A 543 50.11 3.86 25.86
CA ASN A 543 50.07 4.34 24.47
C ASN A 543 49.17 3.50 23.54
N LYS A 544 49.08 2.17 23.76
CA LYS A 544 48.20 1.32 22.96
C LYS A 544 46.74 1.57 23.25
N LYS A 545 46.39 1.81 24.53
CA LYS A 545 45.01 2.14 24.91
C LYS A 545 44.65 3.55 24.46
N ILE A 546 45.55 4.52 24.56
CA ILE A 546 45.37 5.87 24.05
C ILE A 546 45.07 5.83 22.56
N ALA A 547 45.89 5.16 21.74
CA ALA A 547 45.66 5.02 20.31
C ALA A 547 44.29 4.37 19.98
N LYS A 548 43.87 3.38 20.78
CA LYS A 548 42.56 2.72 20.62
C LYS A 548 41.42 3.66 20.97
N LEU A 549 41.51 4.47 22.01
CA LEU A 549 40.50 5.45 22.41
C LEU A 549 40.37 6.56 21.37
N ILE A 550 41.50 7.11 20.88
CA ILE A 550 41.50 8.12 19.81
C ILE A 550 40.84 7.61 18.55
N LYS A 551 41.14 6.35 18.15
CA LYS A 551 40.49 5.73 17.02
C LYS A 551 38.96 5.58 17.22
N LYS A 552 38.52 5.31 18.47
CA LYS A 552 37.08 5.29 18.80
C LYS A 552 36.47 6.68 18.66
N VAL A 553 37.07 7.72 19.27
CA VAL A 553 36.56 9.09 19.19
C VAL A 553 36.43 9.52 17.72
N LYS A 554 37.47 9.26 16.90
CA LYS A 554 37.41 9.55 15.46
C LYS A 554 36.25 8.81 14.75
N LYS A 555 36.05 7.51 15.03
CA LYS A 555 34.94 6.76 14.47
C LYS A 555 33.58 7.40 14.83
N TYR A 556 33.43 7.86 16.06
CA TYR A 556 32.18 8.44 16.52
C TYR A 556 31.94 9.84 15.96
N GLU A 557 33.01 10.63 15.73
CA GLU A 557 32.89 11.92 15.03
C GLU A 557 32.41 11.70 13.56
N GLU A 558 33.00 10.76 12.81
CA GLU A 558 32.53 10.41 11.47
C GLU A 558 31.07 9.95 11.48
N ILE A 559 30.58 9.42 12.61
CA ILE A 559 29.16 9.05 12.81
C ILE A 559 28.33 10.30 13.08
N THR A 560 28.78 11.22 13.93
CA THR A 560 28.08 12.47 14.26
C THR A 560 27.84 13.33 13.02
N ASP A 561 28.84 13.50 12.16
CA ASP A 561 28.73 14.22 10.89
C ASP A 561 27.67 13.61 9.98
N ARG A 562 27.65 12.28 9.88
CA ARG A 562 26.66 11.58 9.05
C ARG A 562 25.25 11.75 9.61
N ILE A 563 25.07 11.66 10.91
CA ILE A 563 23.78 11.86 11.58
C ILE A 563 23.23 13.24 11.29
N GLU A 564 24.05 14.26 11.43
CA GLU A 564 23.66 15.64 11.16
C GLU A 564 23.11 15.77 9.75
N LEU A 565 23.89 15.35 8.74
CA LEU A 565 23.51 15.43 7.33
C LEU A 565 22.22 14.65 7.03
N GLU A 566 22.07 13.44 7.55
CA GLU A 566 20.90 12.59 7.26
C GLU A 566 19.63 13.12 7.93
N ILE A 567 19.71 13.65 9.19
CA ILE A 567 18.55 14.25 9.85
C ILE A 567 18.19 15.58 9.18
N ALA A 568 19.19 16.40 8.79
CA ALA A 568 18.95 17.67 8.10
C ALA A 568 18.24 17.45 6.75
N ASP A 569 18.74 16.50 5.94
CA ASP A 569 18.09 16.13 4.66
C ASP A 569 16.66 15.61 4.85
N TYR A 570 16.43 14.81 5.88
CA TYR A 570 15.10 14.35 6.23
C TYR A 570 14.16 15.50 6.62
N LEU A 571 14.59 16.38 7.54
CA LEU A 571 13.79 17.53 7.97
C LEU A 571 13.52 18.51 6.81
N ALA A 572 14.49 18.69 5.91
CA ALA A 572 14.32 19.47 4.69
C ALA A 572 13.24 18.88 3.75
N LYS A 573 13.20 17.56 3.59
CA LYS A 573 12.16 16.87 2.83
C LYS A 573 10.78 16.98 3.50
N VAL A 574 10.72 16.83 4.83
CA VAL A 574 9.47 17.02 5.60
C VAL A 574 8.94 18.44 5.46
N SER A 575 9.83 19.44 5.38
CA SER A 575 9.47 20.87 5.26
C SER A 575 8.83 21.24 3.90
N GLN A 576 8.94 20.39 2.88
CA GLN A 576 8.30 20.61 1.58
C GLN A 576 6.78 20.33 1.59
N GLY A 577 6.26 19.65 2.62
CA GLY A 577 4.83 19.38 2.79
C GLY A 577 4.05 20.53 3.44
N GLU A 578 2.72 20.50 3.30
CA GLU A 578 1.85 21.42 4.05
C GLU A 578 1.97 21.14 5.56
N MET A 579 2.38 22.12 6.34
CA MET A 579 2.60 21.99 7.78
C MET A 579 1.98 23.14 8.58
N SER A 580 1.75 22.91 9.88
CA SER A 580 1.33 23.96 10.81
C SER A 580 2.49 24.90 11.16
N ASN A 581 2.17 26.13 11.61
CA ASN A 581 3.20 27.05 12.11
C ASN A 581 4.01 26.43 13.27
N GLU A 582 3.34 25.69 14.17
CA GLU A 582 3.99 24.99 15.28
C GLU A 582 4.99 23.95 14.77
N THR A 583 4.61 23.16 13.77
CA THR A 583 5.48 22.17 13.12
C THR A 583 6.70 22.84 12.48
N SER A 584 6.53 23.98 11.82
CA SER A 584 7.61 24.75 11.18
C SER A 584 8.62 25.29 12.21
N VAL A 585 8.13 25.80 13.35
CA VAL A 585 9.01 26.26 14.45
C VAL A 585 9.82 25.09 15.01
N ARG A 586 9.20 23.94 15.22
CA ARG A 586 9.88 22.73 15.72
C ARG A 586 10.96 22.23 14.76
N ILE A 587 10.71 22.25 13.45
CA ILE A 587 11.74 21.83 12.46
C ILE A 587 12.95 22.76 12.54
N ARG A 588 12.74 24.08 12.63
CA ARG A 588 13.86 25.03 12.77
C ARG A 588 14.65 24.81 14.04
N GLY A 589 13.97 24.58 15.18
CA GLY A 589 14.63 24.23 16.44
C GLY A 589 15.45 22.94 16.31
N MET A 590 14.92 21.91 15.67
CA MET A 590 15.65 20.67 15.44
C MET A 590 16.89 20.86 14.56
N LEU A 591 16.80 21.65 13.49
CA LEU A 591 17.94 21.96 12.63
C LEU A 591 19.06 22.68 13.38
N SER A 592 18.73 23.59 14.31
CA SER A 592 19.74 24.21 15.19
C SER A 592 20.36 23.18 16.13
N MET A 593 19.53 22.38 16.83
CA MET A 593 19.98 21.39 17.80
C MET A 593 20.92 20.32 17.19
N ILE A 594 20.67 19.86 15.96
CA ILE A 594 21.57 18.88 15.31
C ILE A 594 22.94 19.48 15.01
N GLY A 595 23.01 20.75 14.62
CA GLY A 595 24.27 21.46 14.45
C GLY A 595 25.03 21.62 15.79
N ASP A 596 24.33 21.90 16.91
CA ASP A 596 24.97 21.94 18.24
C ASP A 596 25.49 20.56 18.69
N LEU A 597 24.76 19.48 18.41
CA LEU A 597 25.19 18.10 18.72
C LEU A 597 26.40 17.66 17.88
N GLU A 598 26.48 18.06 16.61
CA GLU A 598 27.65 17.83 15.74
C GLU A 598 28.86 18.59 16.29
N ARG A 599 28.70 19.89 16.66
CA ARG A 599 29.74 20.69 17.27
C ARG A 599 30.31 20.06 18.55
N ILE A 600 29.50 19.45 19.39
CA ILE A 600 29.94 18.69 20.56
C ILE A 600 30.85 17.53 20.11
N GLY A 601 30.48 16.79 19.06
CA GLY A 601 31.29 15.71 18.49
C GLY A 601 32.66 16.20 18.00
N ASP A 602 32.67 17.26 17.22
CA ASP A 602 33.87 17.94 16.71
C ASP A 602 34.82 18.36 17.84
N ILE A 603 34.27 19.00 18.87
CA ILE A 603 35.06 19.47 20.01
C ILE A 603 35.69 18.28 20.73
N TYR A 604 34.98 17.19 20.95
CA TYR A 604 35.56 15.99 21.55
C TYR A 604 36.69 15.39 20.71
N TYR A 605 36.54 15.38 19.38
CA TYR A 605 37.61 14.94 18.49
C TYR A 605 38.83 15.87 18.60
N GLN A 606 38.66 17.19 18.65
CA GLN A 606 39.73 18.18 18.84
C GLN A 606 40.42 18.00 20.20
N ILE A 607 39.67 17.75 21.29
CA ILE A 607 40.25 17.44 22.62
C ILE A 607 41.10 16.17 22.51
N SER A 608 40.60 15.12 21.85
CA SER A 608 41.35 13.87 21.68
C SER A 608 42.67 14.07 20.95
N LYS A 609 42.69 14.91 19.90
CA LYS A 609 43.91 15.29 19.16
C LYS A 609 44.89 16.14 20.01
N THR A 610 44.33 17.03 20.84
CA THR A 610 45.13 17.82 21.77
C THR A 610 45.80 16.91 22.80
N ILE A 611 45.10 15.89 23.32
CA ILE A 611 45.65 14.90 24.24
C ILE A 611 46.69 14.01 23.55
N GLU A 612 46.48 13.61 22.30
CA GLU A 612 47.42 12.86 21.46
C GLU A 612 48.74 13.62 21.35
N SER A 613 48.68 14.88 20.93
CA SER A 613 49.87 15.76 20.77
C SER A 613 50.56 16.01 22.10
N LYS A 614 49.80 16.16 23.20
CA LYS A 614 50.34 16.26 24.55
C LYS A 614 51.19 15.04 24.93
N HIS A 615 50.68 13.83 24.62
CA HIS A 615 51.41 12.57 24.89
C HIS A 615 52.67 12.44 24.01
N GLU A 616 52.60 12.77 22.72
CA GLU A 616 53.74 12.76 21.78
C GLU A 616 54.85 13.68 22.28
N LYS A 617 54.49 14.87 22.79
CA LYS A 617 55.45 15.85 23.35
C LYS A 617 55.87 15.54 24.79
N LYS A 618 55.39 14.43 25.39
CA LYS A 618 55.69 14.01 26.77
C LYS A 618 55.32 15.06 27.81
N VAL A 619 54.28 15.85 27.57
CA VAL A 619 53.77 16.85 28.51
C VAL A 619 52.84 16.17 29.53
N TRP A 620 53.05 16.48 30.82
CA TRP A 620 52.28 15.91 31.92
C TRP A 620 51.68 17.02 32.77
N PHE A 621 50.44 16.89 33.12
CA PHE A 621 49.77 17.74 34.09
C PHE A 621 50.07 17.24 35.50
N ASN A 622 50.37 18.16 36.46
CA ASN A 622 50.44 17.79 37.84
C ASN A 622 49.06 17.26 38.34
N PRO A 623 49.05 16.52 39.47
CA PRO A 623 47.80 15.92 39.95
C PRO A 623 46.69 16.95 40.17
N GLN A 624 46.99 18.14 40.70
CA GLN A 624 45.94 19.14 40.94
C GLN A 624 45.28 19.70 39.68
N PHE A 625 46.04 19.90 38.60
CA PHE A 625 45.52 20.36 37.33
C PHE A 625 44.73 19.25 36.62
N ARG A 626 45.21 18.01 36.74
CA ARG A 626 44.48 16.86 36.16
C ARG A 626 43.15 16.63 36.88
N ASP A 627 43.12 16.72 38.21
CA ASP A 627 41.90 16.50 39.00
C ASP A 627 40.85 17.56 38.70
N LEU A 628 41.23 18.82 38.44
CA LEU A 628 40.31 19.86 37.97
C LEU A 628 39.77 19.61 36.58
N LEU A 629 40.54 19.02 35.64
CA LEU A 629 40.00 18.61 34.35
C LEU A 629 39.05 17.42 34.49
N VAL A 630 39.32 16.49 35.40
CA VAL A 630 38.38 15.37 35.67
C VAL A 630 37.08 15.90 36.31
N GLU A 631 37.17 16.88 37.22
CA GLU A 631 36.00 17.58 37.79
C GLU A 631 35.19 18.22 36.64
N MET A 632 35.84 18.91 35.70
CA MET A 632 35.20 19.59 34.57
C MET A 632 34.47 18.60 33.65
N VAL A 633 35.12 17.51 33.26
CA VAL A 633 34.50 16.52 32.37
C VAL A 633 33.33 15.79 33.01
N ASN A 634 33.35 15.58 34.33
CA ASN A 634 32.25 14.99 35.08
C ASN A 634 31.05 15.96 35.16
N THR A 635 31.30 17.27 35.37
CA THR A 635 30.25 18.30 35.38
C THR A 635 29.60 18.40 34.01
N VAL A 636 30.37 18.30 32.92
CA VAL A 636 29.85 18.24 31.54
C VAL A 636 29.05 16.97 31.31
N ASP A 637 29.44 15.81 31.86
CA ASP A 637 28.69 14.57 31.76
C ASP A 637 27.31 14.69 32.44
N GLU A 638 27.24 15.30 33.62
CA GLU A 638 26.00 15.58 34.33
C GLU A 638 25.08 16.50 33.49
N ALA A 639 25.63 17.51 32.82
CA ALA A 639 24.88 18.37 31.91
C ALA A 639 24.35 17.58 30.69
N MET A 640 25.15 16.66 30.13
CA MET A 640 24.72 15.77 29.05
C MET A 640 23.59 14.83 29.46
N VAL A 641 23.62 14.31 30.68
CA VAL A 641 22.51 13.49 31.21
C VAL A 641 21.21 14.29 31.21
N ILE A 642 21.24 15.54 31.70
CA ILE A 642 20.08 16.43 31.72
C ILE A 642 19.59 16.74 30.30
N MET A 643 20.51 17.03 29.37
CA MET A 643 20.19 17.25 27.96
C MET A 643 19.48 16.02 27.34
N ASN A 644 20.01 14.83 27.57
CA ASN A 644 19.42 13.58 27.06
C ASN A 644 18.06 13.28 27.70
N GLU A 645 17.87 13.54 29.00
CA GLU A 645 16.55 13.48 29.64
C GLU A 645 15.57 14.45 29.00
N ASN A 646 15.97 15.66 28.67
CA ASN A 646 15.16 16.68 28.00
C ASN A 646 14.83 16.28 26.55
N LEU A 647 15.77 15.70 25.81
CA LEU A 647 15.53 15.13 24.48
C LEU A 647 14.53 13.96 24.52
N ALA A 648 14.54 13.15 25.57
CA ALA A 648 13.60 12.06 25.77
C ALA A 648 12.20 12.54 26.22
N ALA A 649 12.11 13.66 26.92
CA ALA A 649 10.90 14.19 27.55
C ALA A 649 9.91 14.74 26.50
N ASN A 650 8.63 14.93 26.89
CA ASN A 650 7.70 15.72 26.08
C ASN A 650 8.08 17.20 26.13
N TYR A 651 7.81 17.97 25.07
CA TYR A 651 8.14 19.41 25.00
C TYR A 651 7.61 20.23 26.19
N SER A 652 6.45 19.85 26.74
CA SER A 652 5.84 20.51 27.92
C SER A 652 6.49 20.15 29.26
N THR A 653 7.44 19.22 29.31
CA THR A 653 8.09 18.72 30.55
C THR A 653 9.60 18.88 30.54
N VAL A 654 10.15 19.71 29.66
CA VAL A 654 11.57 20.02 29.56
C VAL A 654 12.02 20.78 30.80
N LYS A 655 13.13 20.34 31.39
CA LYS A 655 13.70 20.90 32.64
C LYS A 655 14.78 21.94 32.30
N ILE A 656 14.37 23.12 31.81
CA ILE A 656 15.33 24.14 31.40
C ILE A 656 16.14 24.71 32.58
N ASP A 657 15.52 24.92 33.74
CA ASP A 657 16.21 25.47 34.92
C ASP A 657 17.34 24.55 35.39
N ALA A 658 17.17 23.24 35.28
CA ALA A 658 18.21 22.28 35.64
C ALA A 658 19.43 22.37 34.68
N ALA A 659 19.15 22.56 33.37
CA ALA A 659 20.19 22.72 32.37
C ALA A 659 20.96 24.04 32.55
N LEU A 660 20.28 25.16 32.79
CA LEU A 660 20.90 26.47 33.10
C LEU A 660 21.75 26.43 34.38
N SER A 661 21.27 25.71 35.41
CA SER A 661 22.08 25.54 36.65
C SER A 661 23.38 24.80 36.37
N LYS A 662 23.37 23.76 35.53
CA LYS A 662 24.57 23.00 35.17
C LYS A 662 25.53 23.77 34.27
N GLU A 663 25.01 24.55 33.31
CA GLU A 663 25.82 25.48 32.53
C GLU A 663 26.56 26.47 33.45
N LYS A 664 25.86 27.04 34.46
CA LYS A 664 26.49 27.91 35.46
C LYS A 664 27.59 27.17 36.25
N ASP A 665 27.35 25.92 36.68
CA ASP A 665 28.37 25.11 37.38
C ASP A 665 29.64 24.95 36.51
N ILE A 666 29.46 24.71 35.19
CA ILE A 666 30.55 24.59 34.21
C ILE A 666 31.32 25.91 34.09
N ASN A 667 30.61 27.04 33.98
CA ASN A 667 31.21 28.36 33.88
C ASN A 667 31.98 28.77 35.16
N ASP A 668 31.40 28.49 36.32
CA ASP A 668 32.05 28.76 37.63
C ASP A 668 33.32 27.90 37.76
N LEU A 669 33.30 26.64 37.34
CA LEU A 669 34.47 25.76 37.34
C LEU A 669 35.54 26.20 36.35
N ARG A 670 35.14 26.62 35.12
CA ARG A 670 36.04 27.24 34.14
C ARG A 670 36.78 28.42 34.74
N ASP A 671 36.09 29.32 35.44
CA ASP A 671 36.70 30.51 36.04
C ASP A 671 37.65 30.15 37.18
N LYS A 672 37.32 29.15 37.99
CA LYS A 672 38.21 28.57 39.02
C LYS A 672 39.49 28.01 38.37
N ILE A 673 39.36 27.23 37.31
CA ILE A 673 40.48 26.64 36.58
C ILE A 673 41.33 27.72 35.93
N ARG A 674 40.71 28.71 35.28
CA ARG A 674 41.38 29.84 34.62
C ARG A 674 42.18 30.68 35.61
N LYS A 675 41.62 30.98 36.77
CA LYS A 675 42.34 31.72 37.84
C LYS A 675 43.56 30.96 38.26
N LYS A 676 43.49 29.67 38.55
CA LYS A 676 44.60 28.84 38.93
C LYS A 676 45.63 28.73 37.80
N HIS A 677 45.22 28.50 36.56
CA HIS A 677 46.06 28.47 35.38
C HIS A 677 46.92 29.76 35.26
N LEU A 678 46.30 30.93 35.35
CA LEU A 678 46.97 32.22 35.21
C LEU A 678 47.97 32.50 36.39
N THR A 679 47.70 31.97 37.60
CA THR A 679 48.54 32.13 38.72
C THR A 679 49.83 31.28 38.64
N GLU A 680 49.74 30.11 37.97
CA GLU A 680 50.87 29.13 37.93
C GLU A 680 51.71 29.26 36.64
N ILE A 681 51.26 30.01 35.62
CA ILE A 681 52.01 30.23 34.37
C ILE A 681 53.38 30.78 34.63
N GLY A 682 54.41 30.11 34.08
CA GLY A 682 55.83 30.52 34.23
C GLY A 682 56.53 30.00 35.48
N SER A 683 55.86 29.18 36.29
CA SER A 683 56.54 28.43 37.36
C SER A 683 57.43 27.32 36.77
N SER A 684 58.40 26.82 37.54
CA SER A 684 59.32 25.77 37.08
C SER A 684 58.61 24.43 36.74
N GLU A 685 57.43 24.20 37.29
CA GLU A 685 56.64 22.98 37.08
C GLU A 685 55.50 23.16 36.07
N TYR A 686 55.24 24.40 35.58
CA TYR A 686 54.14 24.72 34.66
C TYR A 686 54.61 25.65 33.54
N ASP A 687 55.31 25.07 32.57
CA ASP A 687 55.87 25.79 31.44
C ASP A 687 54.80 26.24 30.43
N THR A 688 55.17 27.13 29.52
CA THR A 688 54.28 27.71 28.54
C THR A 688 53.62 26.62 27.60
N VAL A 689 54.32 25.53 27.33
CA VAL A 689 53.79 24.44 26.48
C VAL A 689 52.71 23.67 27.23
N THR A 690 52.98 23.30 28.49
CA THR A 690 52.02 22.65 29.40
C THR A 690 50.80 23.54 29.63
N ALA A 691 51.02 24.85 29.84
CA ALA A 691 49.96 25.83 29.98
C ALA A 691 49.05 25.95 28.76
N THR A 692 49.61 25.88 27.55
CA THR A 692 48.86 25.93 26.31
C THR A 692 47.95 24.69 26.13
N PHE A 693 48.48 23.48 26.34
CA PHE A 693 47.68 22.27 26.27
C PHE A 693 46.55 22.26 27.29
N TYR A 694 46.83 22.69 28.52
CA TYR A 694 45.86 22.75 29.59
C TYR A 694 44.72 23.74 29.27
N SER A 695 45.09 24.94 28.81
CA SER A 695 44.14 25.98 28.41
C SER A 695 43.23 25.52 27.29
N ASN A 696 43.76 24.92 26.24
CA ASN A 696 43.00 24.42 25.13
C ASN A 696 41.95 23.37 25.58
N ILE A 697 42.30 22.47 26.48
CA ILE A 697 41.41 21.40 26.93
C ILE A 697 40.26 21.96 27.77
N PHE A 698 40.50 22.80 28.77
CA PHE A 698 39.41 23.29 29.62
C PHE A 698 38.47 24.28 28.91
N HIS A 699 38.96 25.12 28.00
CA HIS A 699 38.11 25.96 27.16
C HIS A 699 37.26 25.13 26.17
N SER A 700 37.79 24.00 25.68
CA SER A 700 37.02 23.10 24.83
C SER A 700 35.87 22.46 25.59
N PHE A 701 36.05 22.07 26.87
CA PHE A 701 34.96 21.55 27.67
C PHE A 701 33.87 22.59 27.98
N GLU A 702 34.27 23.85 28.20
CA GLU A 702 33.32 24.94 28.40
C GLU A 702 32.45 25.13 27.14
N LYS A 703 33.07 25.15 25.93
CA LYS A 703 32.32 25.21 24.69
C LYS A 703 31.35 24.05 24.50
N VAL A 704 31.71 22.84 24.96
CA VAL A 704 30.77 21.72 25.01
C VAL A 704 29.57 22.05 25.89
N GLY A 705 29.79 22.69 27.04
CA GLY A 705 28.71 23.17 27.92
C GLY A 705 27.77 24.15 27.23
N ASP A 706 28.32 25.12 26.47
CA ASP A 706 27.54 26.09 25.71
C ASP A 706 26.65 25.41 24.65
N HIS A 707 27.18 24.43 23.93
CA HIS A 707 26.38 23.67 22.95
C HIS A 707 25.32 22.75 23.60
N ILE A 708 25.58 22.20 24.79
CA ILE A 708 24.62 21.42 25.57
C ILE A 708 23.37 22.23 25.94
N ILE A 709 23.57 23.49 26.41
CA ILE A 709 22.45 24.37 26.77
C ILE A 709 21.67 24.79 25.52
N ASN A 710 22.34 25.12 24.42
CA ASN A 710 21.69 25.47 23.15
C ASN A 710 20.75 24.35 22.68
N VAL A 711 21.15 23.08 22.80
CA VAL A 711 20.26 21.94 22.48
C VAL A 711 19.00 21.96 23.35
N THR A 712 19.10 22.28 24.62
CA THR A 712 17.95 22.35 25.54
C THR A 712 17.05 23.55 25.23
N GLU A 713 17.60 24.71 24.91
CA GLU A 713 16.89 25.93 24.53
C GLU A 713 16.13 25.74 23.20
N GLY A 714 16.76 25.04 22.23
CA GLY A 714 16.11 24.67 20.98
C GLY A 714 14.86 23.77 21.16
N LEU A 715 14.79 22.97 22.23
CA LEU A 715 13.59 22.20 22.57
C LEU A 715 12.43 23.07 23.07
N VAL A 716 12.73 24.17 23.78
CA VAL A 716 11.71 25.05 24.35
C VAL A 716 11.22 26.10 23.33
N GLY A 717 11.97 26.28 22.23
CA GLY A 717 11.63 27.24 21.17
C GLY A 717 12.09 28.66 21.48
N ASN A 718 12.92 28.87 22.50
CA ASN A 718 13.65 30.10 22.77
C ASN A 718 14.88 30.13 21.86
N MET A 719 14.66 30.59 20.61
CA MET A 719 15.76 30.98 19.74
C MET A 719 15.75 32.49 19.70
N ASP A 720 16.60 33.13 20.53
CA ASP A 720 16.95 34.54 20.37
C ASP A 720 17.93 34.73 19.21
#